data_e5ac15bb5770dcbe11b1fd121ae9fe4b
#
_entry.id   e5ac15bb5770dcbe11b1fd121ae9fe4b
#
_cell.length_a   1.000
_cell.length_b   1.000
_cell.length_c   1.000
_cell.angle_alpha   90.00
_cell.angle_beta   90.00
_cell.angle_gamma   90.00
#
_symmetry.space_group_name_H-M   'P 1'
#
loop_
_entity.id
_entity.type
_entity.pdbx_description
1 polymer ?
#
loop_
_entity_poly.entity_id
_entity_poly.type
_entity_poly.pdbx_seq_one_letter_code
_entity_poly.pdbx_strand_id
1 'polypeptide(L)'
;MDKTTGKKASKKSLTTRVMLWLWGILITGILTVVLIFWLICKGMLGYLPPLDELQNPKNKFATEIISADMQSLGRFYRNENRVSVEYTDISPYMINALIATEDVRFYDHTGVDLKSLMRAIMKLGRAGGGSTLTQQLAKQLWSPRANNIFERALQKPIEWVIATKLERLYSKEEILTMYLNQFDFLYNAVGIKSAAQVYFSTTPANLKMEEAAMLVGMCKNPSLYNPRRRPERALNRRNTVLDQMCKYEYISQEVCDSLQALPIELKYQSVDHKQGLAPYFREYLRLVLTAQEPQRSHYSEWNMLQYEIDKRQWETNPLYGFCQKNHKPDGTPYDLYHDGLRIYTTIDSRMQQYAEESVREHMMDLQKSFFREKRKKSYAPFSKDLSTEEIDAIMTRSMRQTDRYRALKKQGMGEAAIRKVFNTPVEMQLFSYNGQIDTVMTPMDSIKWNKHFLRCGFMSMEAHTGAVKAYVGGPNFAHFQYDMVSTGRRQVGSTIKPYLFTLAMDEGMWPCDSTVNDSVTLIDGNGVAWTPRDEHLANQGEMVTLNWGLEKSSNWITAYLMSLFTPEQLVSLMRSFGIEGQLDPVVSLCLGPCEVSVKEMVDAYTTFPNKGIRVEPLFVTRIEDTNGNILATFTPQTHEIISETTSYKMIYMLRNVMDHGTGVRARFRYGLKAPMGGKTGTSQNHSDGWFVGFTPSLVSGVWVGGEDRSIHFDNMSAGQGANMALPIWALYMQKVYADEELGYDTEEQFDVPEWFDAEAGCK
;
A
#
# COMPACT_ATOMS: atom_id res chain seq x y z
N MET A 1 -75.99 -70.41 -41.81
CA MET A 1 -74.69 -70.41 -42.51
C MET A 1 -74.00 -69.11 -42.14
N ASP A 2 -73.16 -69.16 -41.15
CA ASP A 2 -72.37 -67.97 -40.75
C ASP A 2 -70.90 -68.36 -40.50
N LYS A 3 -70.04 -67.85 -41.29
CA LYS A 3 -68.58 -68.04 -41.16
C LYS A 3 -67.97 -66.91 -40.38
N THR A 4 -67.73 -67.09 -39.10
CA THR A 4 -66.94 -66.24 -38.28
C THR A 4 -65.47 -66.52 -38.53
N THR A 5 -64.75 -65.57 -39.17
CA THR A 5 -63.29 -65.58 -39.34
C THR A 5 -62.59 -65.03 -38.11
N GLY A 6 -62.06 -65.92 -37.27
CA GLY A 6 -61.23 -65.54 -36.13
C GLY A 6 -59.82 -65.09 -36.61
N LYS A 7 -59.45 -63.84 -36.37
CA LYS A 7 -58.10 -63.33 -36.49
C LYS A 7 -57.21 -63.92 -35.39
N LYS A 8 -56.30 -64.85 -35.75
CA LYS A 8 -55.25 -65.34 -34.85
C LYS A 8 -54.24 -64.22 -34.62
N ALA A 9 -54.25 -63.70 -33.43
CA ALA A 9 -53.16 -62.78 -32.96
C ALA A 9 -51.84 -63.55 -32.90
N SER A 10 -50.92 -63.23 -33.78
CA SER A 10 -49.54 -63.75 -33.77
C SER A 10 -48.83 -63.42 -32.47
N LYS A 11 -48.55 -64.37 -31.59
CA LYS A 11 -47.69 -64.24 -30.41
C LYS A 11 -46.30 -63.92 -30.85
N LYS A 12 -45.88 -62.62 -30.77
CA LYS A 12 -44.48 -62.21 -31.00
C LYS A 12 -43.56 -63.06 -30.10
N SER A 13 -42.44 -63.59 -30.68
CA SER A 13 -41.48 -64.45 -29.97
C SER A 13 -40.92 -63.69 -28.73
N LEU A 14 -40.51 -64.40 -27.69
CA LEU A 14 -39.94 -63.85 -26.46
C LEU A 14 -38.75 -62.91 -26.78
N THR A 15 -37.93 -63.27 -27.75
CA THR A 15 -36.80 -62.47 -28.26
C THR A 15 -37.24 -61.13 -28.86
N THR A 16 -38.36 -61.11 -29.63
CA THR A 16 -38.92 -59.85 -30.19
C THR A 16 -39.46 -58.94 -29.09
N ARG A 17 -40.07 -59.48 -28.03
CA ARG A 17 -40.54 -58.71 -26.89
C ARG A 17 -39.36 -58.13 -26.09
N VAL A 18 -38.33 -58.89 -25.80
CA VAL A 18 -37.11 -58.42 -25.10
C VAL A 18 -36.38 -57.35 -25.96
N MET A 19 -36.26 -57.53 -27.26
CA MET A 19 -35.68 -56.50 -28.15
C MET A 19 -36.52 -55.20 -28.14
N LEU A 20 -37.82 -55.28 -28.19
CA LEU A 20 -38.69 -54.10 -28.12
C LEU A 20 -38.59 -53.39 -26.76
N TRP A 21 -38.47 -54.13 -25.66
CA TRP A 21 -38.19 -53.57 -24.34
C TRP A 21 -36.83 -52.89 -24.26
N LEU A 22 -35.78 -53.50 -24.78
CA LEU A 22 -34.44 -52.90 -24.85
C LEU A 22 -34.43 -51.63 -25.70
N TRP A 23 -35.07 -51.64 -26.88
CA TRP A 23 -35.27 -50.46 -27.71
C TRP A 23 -36.12 -49.37 -27.01
N GLY A 24 -37.15 -49.76 -26.28
CA GLY A 24 -37.97 -48.85 -25.49
C GLY A 24 -37.15 -48.15 -24.38
N ILE A 25 -36.37 -48.91 -23.62
CA ILE A 25 -35.46 -48.38 -22.62
C ILE A 25 -34.42 -47.44 -23.22
N LEU A 26 -33.82 -47.83 -24.34
CA LEU A 26 -32.83 -47.02 -25.04
C LEU A 26 -33.44 -45.68 -25.53
N ILE A 27 -34.60 -45.73 -26.19
CA ILE A 27 -35.29 -44.53 -26.71
C ILE A 27 -35.73 -43.65 -25.57
N THR A 28 -36.29 -44.22 -24.50
CA THR A 28 -36.70 -43.43 -23.28
C THR A 28 -35.48 -42.78 -22.65
N GLY A 29 -34.33 -43.52 -22.55
CA GLY A 29 -33.08 -42.96 -22.04
C GLY A 29 -32.58 -41.80 -22.89
N ILE A 30 -32.58 -41.93 -24.22
CA ILE A 30 -32.18 -40.86 -25.15
C ILE A 30 -33.13 -39.63 -24.99
N LEU A 31 -34.44 -39.84 -24.97
CA LEU A 31 -35.44 -38.76 -24.78
C LEU A 31 -35.28 -38.05 -23.45
N THR A 32 -34.98 -38.82 -22.41
CA THR A 32 -34.69 -38.21 -21.07
C THR A 32 -33.45 -37.33 -21.10
N VAL A 33 -32.37 -37.80 -21.73
CA VAL A 33 -31.14 -36.98 -21.87
C VAL A 33 -31.43 -35.72 -22.70
N VAL A 34 -32.11 -35.84 -23.84
CA VAL A 34 -32.50 -34.70 -24.69
C VAL A 34 -33.38 -33.70 -23.89
N LEU A 35 -34.32 -34.19 -23.10
CA LEU A 35 -35.18 -33.35 -22.24
C LEU A 35 -34.35 -32.60 -21.18
N ILE A 36 -33.40 -33.28 -20.52
CA ILE A 36 -32.52 -32.67 -19.53
C ILE A 36 -31.71 -31.53 -20.18
N PHE A 37 -31.09 -31.78 -21.34
CA PHE A 37 -30.32 -30.73 -22.06
C PHE A 37 -31.22 -29.58 -22.51
N TRP A 38 -32.46 -29.88 -22.95
CA TRP A 38 -33.42 -28.84 -23.33
C TRP A 38 -33.82 -27.97 -22.13
N LEU A 39 -34.08 -28.57 -20.95
CA LEU A 39 -34.35 -27.84 -19.70
C LEU A 39 -33.17 -27.02 -19.23
N ILE A 40 -31.94 -27.52 -19.37
CA ILE A 40 -30.71 -26.77 -19.09
C ILE A 40 -30.59 -25.55 -20.02
N CYS A 41 -30.80 -25.74 -21.34
CA CYS A 41 -30.74 -24.64 -22.30
C CYS A 41 -31.79 -23.56 -22.08
N LYS A 42 -32.92 -23.91 -21.43
CA LYS A 42 -33.96 -22.96 -21.00
C LYS A 42 -33.70 -22.33 -19.62
N GLY A 43 -32.60 -22.70 -18.94
CA GLY A 43 -32.27 -22.20 -17.61
C GLY A 43 -33.14 -22.74 -16.48
N MET A 44 -33.90 -23.81 -16.73
CA MET A 44 -34.82 -24.43 -15.74
C MET A 44 -34.12 -25.42 -14.81
N LEU A 45 -32.96 -25.94 -15.20
CA LEU A 45 -32.13 -26.86 -14.41
C LEU A 45 -30.75 -26.23 -14.19
N GLY A 46 -30.62 -25.43 -13.11
CA GLY A 46 -29.39 -24.78 -12.71
C GLY A 46 -29.10 -23.45 -13.43
N TYR A 47 -28.08 -22.72 -12.94
CA TYR A 47 -27.72 -21.43 -13.50
C TYR A 47 -26.97 -21.59 -14.85
N LEU A 48 -27.52 -20.97 -15.88
CA LEU A 48 -26.88 -20.83 -17.18
C LEU A 48 -26.64 -19.33 -17.41
N PRO A 49 -25.37 -18.88 -17.49
CA PRO A 49 -25.08 -17.46 -17.66
C PRO A 49 -25.69 -16.93 -18.97
N PRO A 50 -26.28 -15.71 -18.96
CA PRO A 50 -26.76 -15.03 -20.15
C PRO A 50 -25.61 -14.72 -21.12
N LEU A 51 -25.93 -14.37 -22.37
CA LEU A 51 -24.92 -14.16 -23.41
C LEU A 51 -23.95 -13.02 -23.05
N ASP A 52 -24.48 -11.95 -22.48
CA ASP A 52 -23.70 -10.77 -22.05
C ASP A 52 -22.67 -11.11 -20.95
N GLU A 53 -23.02 -12.01 -20.03
CA GLU A 53 -22.10 -12.50 -19.00
C GLU A 53 -21.06 -13.47 -19.56
N LEU A 54 -21.44 -14.25 -20.60
CA LEU A 54 -20.50 -15.12 -21.32
C LEU A 54 -19.52 -14.32 -22.20
N GLN A 55 -19.97 -13.18 -22.76
CA GLN A 55 -19.13 -12.28 -23.56
C GLN A 55 -18.23 -11.42 -22.69
N ASN A 56 -18.64 -11.11 -21.47
CA ASN A 56 -17.86 -10.36 -20.49
C ASN A 56 -17.89 -11.10 -19.16
N PRO A 57 -17.12 -12.20 -19.01
CA PRO A 57 -17.02 -12.89 -17.74
C PRO A 57 -16.55 -11.87 -16.68
N LYS A 58 -17.35 -11.68 -15.61
CA LYS A 58 -16.98 -10.79 -14.51
C LYS A 58 -15.74 -11.33 -13.83
N ASN A 59 -14.60 -11.02 -14.40
CA ASN A 59 -13.30 -11.35 -13.86
C ASN A 59 -13.01 -10.38 -12.72
N LYS A 60 -12.79 -10.91 -11.52
CA LYS A 60 -12.31 -10.14 -10.39
C LYS A 60 -10.82 -9.93 -10.55
N PHE A 61 -10.42 -8.77 -11.02
CA PHE A 61 -9.02 -8.42 -11.19
C PHE A 61 -8.52 -7.59 -10.02
N ALA A 62 -7.31 -7.86 -9.60
CA ALA A 62 -6.63 -7.01 -8.63
C ALA A 62 -6.30 -5.64 -9.25
N THR A 63 -6.55 -4.57 -8.51
CA THR A 63 -6.10 -3.24 -8.91
C THR A 63 -4.58 -3.13 -8.75
N GLU A 64 -3.89 -2.63 -9.77
CA GLU A 64 -2.45 -2.44 -9.77
C GLU A 64 -2.09 -0.97 -9.51
N ILE A 65 -1.08 -0.76 -8.65
CA ILE A 65 -0.54 0.56 -8.34
C ILE A 65 0.81 0.66 -9.04
N ILE A 66 0.94 1.66 -9.90
CA ILE A 66 2.07 1.83 -10.81
C ILE A 66 2.80 3.11 -10.43
N SER A 67 4.14 3.04 -10.30
CA SER A 67 5.01 4.19 -10.05
C SER A 67 5.17 5.08 -11.29
N ALA A 68 5.76 6.25 -11.12
CA ALA A 68 6.04 7.18 -12.22
C ALA A 68 7.00 6.59 -13.25
N ASP A 69 7.93 5.75 -12.83
CA ASP A 69 8.87 5.00 -13.67
C ASP A 69 8.31 3.64 -14.13
N MET A 70 6.98 3.47 -14.12
CA MET A 70 6.22 2.32 -14.63
C MET A 70 6.51 0.99 -13.93
N GLN A 71 7.03 1.00 -12.70
CA GLN A 71 7.19 -0.19 -11.87
C GLN A 71 5.92 -0.47 -11.03
N SER A 72 5.63 -1.74 -10.77
CA SER A 72 4.52 -2.10 -9.90
C SER A 72 4.91 -1.90 -8.43
N LEU A 73 4.26 -0.95 -7.75
CA LEU A 73 4.42 -0.76 -6.31
C LEU A 73 3.69 -1.83 -5.48
N GLY A 74 2.64 -2.42 -6.04
CA GLY A 74 1.83 -3.45 -5.41
C GLY A 74 0.41 -3.49 -5.94
N ARG A 75 -0.45 -4.28 -5.27
CA ARG A 75 -1.81 -4.54 -5.74
C ARG A 75 -2.83 -4.53 -4.61
N PHE A 76 -4.04 -4.10 -4.92
CA PHE A 76 -5.20 -4.27 -4.04
C PHE A 76 -6.03 -5.46 -4.49
N TYR A 77 -6.25 -6.43 -3.58
CA TYR A 77 -7.09 -7.59 -3.78
C TYR A 77 -7.68 -8.06 -2.45
N ARG A 78 -8.84 -8.68 -2.47
CA ARG A 78 -9.51 -9.08 -1.22
C ARG A 78 -9.42 -10.57 -0.91
N ASN A 79 -9.36 -11.45 -1.87
CA ASN A 79 -9.17 -12.89 -1.66
C ASN A 79 -8.38 -13.53 -2.80
N GLU A 80 -8.17 -12.80 -3.88
CA GLU A 80 -7.62 -13.32 -5.13
C GLU A 80 -6.74 -12.23 -5.78
N ASN A 81 -5.43 -12.49 -5.81
CA ASN A 81 -4.46 -11.62 -6.49
C ASN A 81 -4.42 -11.98 -7.98
N ARG A 82 -5.43 -11.55 -8.75
CA ARG A 82 -5.54 -11.79 -10.19
C ARG A 82 -5.05 -10.60 -10.99
N VAL A 83 -4.09 -10.83 -11.86
CA VAL A 83 -3.69 -9.89 -12.90
C VAL A 83 -3.78 -10.58 -14.22
N SER A 84 -4.54 -10.01 -15.14
CA SER A 84 -4.67 -10.53 -16.49
C SER A 84 -3.35 -10.41 -17.25
N VAL A 85 -3.04 -11.42 -18.05
CA VAL A 85 -1.98 -11.40 -19.06
C VAL A 85 -2.60 -11.75 -20.41
N GLU A 86 -1.99 -11.29 -21.48
CA GLU A 86 -2.36 -11.67 -22.83
C GLU A 86 -1.68 -13.01 -23.21
N TYR A 87 -2.18 -13.66 -24.25
CA TYR A 87 -1.61 -14.93 -24.71
C TYR A 87 -0.12 -14.83 -25.06
N THR A 88 0.28 -13.73 -25.67
CA THR A 88 1.67 -13.41 -26.05
C THR A 88 2.62 -13.25 -24.86
N ASP A 89 2.09 -12.97 -23.68
CA ASP A 89 2.87 -12.81 -22.45
C ASP A 89 3.10 -14.12 -21.71
N ILE A 90 2.59 -15.25 -22.23
CA ILE A 90 2.69 -16.57 -21.60
C ILE A 90 3.77 -17.39 -22.30
N SER A 91 4.68 -17.97 -21.52
CA SER A 91 5.71 -18.88 -22.06
C SER A 91 5.08 -20.01 -22.87
N PRO A 92 5.59 -20.30 -24.09
CA PRO A 92 5.16 -21.46 -24.87
C PRO A 92 5.28 -22.79 -24.11
N TYR A 93 6.24 -22.88 -23.18
CA TYR A 93 6.40 -24.08 -22.34
C TYR A 93 5.20 -24.32 -21.44
N MET A 94 4.58 -23.22 -20.93
CA MET A 94 3.38 -23.31 -20.08
C MET A 94 2.18 -23.82 -20.88
N ILE A 95 1.97 -23.30 -22.09
CA ILE A 95 0.89 -23.71 -23.00
C ILE A 95 1.05 -25.18 -23.39
N ASN A 96 2.24 -25.58 -23.86
CA ASN A 96 2.52 -26.93 -24.27
C ASN A 96 2.37 -27.95 -23.13
N ALA A 97 2.88 -27.63 -21.94
CA ALA A 97 2.73 -28.47 -20.77
C ALA A 97 1.27 -28.66 -20.37
N LEU A 98 0.47 -27.57 -20.42
CA LEU A 98 -0.96 -27.58 -20.08
C LEU A 98 -1.75 -28.47 -21.06
N ILE A 99 -1.57 -28.28 -22.37
CA ILE A 99 -2.24 -29.05 -23.41
C ILE A 99 -1.85 -30.53 -23.35
N ALA A 100 -0.55 -30.83 -23.26
CA ALA A 100 -0.06 -32.20 -23.18
C ALA A 100 -0.61 -32.97 -21.96
N THR A 101 -0.88 -32.28 -20.87
CA THR A 101 -1.26 -32.91 -19.60
C THR A 101 -2.76 -32.98 -19.39
N GLU A 102 -3.48 -31.88 -19.62
CA GLU A 102 -4.90 -31.75 -19.29
C GLU A 102 -5.82 -32.01 -20.46
N ASP A 103 -5.43 -31.66 -21.69
CA ASP A 103 -6.31 -31.78 -22.88
C ASP A 103 -5.54 -31.87 -24.19
N VAL A 104 -4.95 -33.02 -24.46
CA VAL A 104 -4.08 -33.22 -25.62
C VAL A 104 -4.75 -32.98 -26.99
N ARG A 105 -6.07 -33.04 -27.05
CA ARG A 105 -6.88 -32.80 -28.27
C ARG A 105 -7.62 -31.46 -28.18
N PHE A 106 -7.11 -30.52 -27.43
CA PHE A 106 -7.74 -29.23 -27.20
C PHE A 106 -8.13 -28.52 -28.51
N TYR A 107 -7.29 -28.60 -29.53
CA TYR A 107 -7.54 -27.99 -30.84
C TYR A 107 -8.53 -28.76 -31.73
N ASP A 108 -8.83 -30.03 -31.39
CA ASP A 108 -9.64 -30.94 -32.24
C ASP A 108 -11.12 -30.97 -31.89
N HIS A 109 -11.52 -30.41 -30.74
CA HIS A 109 -12.93 -30.44 -30.27
C HIS A 109 -13.49 -29.05 -30.03
N THR A 110 -14.81 -28.96 -29.92
CA THR A 110 -15.58 -27.73 -29.68
C THR A 110 -16.21 -27.73 -28.27
N GLY A 111 -15.36 -27.81 -27.22
CA GLY A 111 -15.77 -27.75 -25.80
C GLY A 111 -16.01 -29.10 -25.14
N VAL A 112 -16.41 -30.13 -25.88
CA VAL A 112 -16.60 -31.50 -25.37
C VAL A 112 -15.84 -32.51 -26.26
N ASP A 113 -14.92 -33.24 -25.65
CA ASP A 113 -14.20 -34.32 -26.30
C ASP A 113 -14.92 -35.66 -26.12
N LEU A 114 -15.75 -36.02 -27.12
CA LEU A 114 -16.53 -37.25 -27.09
C LEU A 114 -15.68 -38.53 -27.03
N LYS A 115 -14.50 -38.54 -27.66
CA LYS A 115 -13.60 -39.72 -27.65
C LYS A 115 -13.01 -39.94 -26.25
N SER A 116 -12.58 -38.85 -25.55
CA SER A 116 -12.10 -38.92 -24.18
C SER A 116 -13.22 -39.27 -23.22
N LEU A 117 -14.43 -38.74 -23.43
CA LEU A 117 -15.60 -39.04 -22.60
C LEU A 117 -15.97 -40.53 -22.70
N MET A 118 -16.04 -41.10 -23.93
CA MET A 118 -16.33 -42.50 -24.12
C MET A 118 -15.26 -43.41 -23.50
N ARG A 119 -13.98 -43.04 -23.64
CA ARG A 119 -12.85 -43.76 -23.02
C ARG A 119 -12.97 -43.75 -21.50
N ALA A 120 -13.34 -42.60 -20.88
CA ALA A 120 -13.50 -42.45 -19.42
C ALA A 120 -14.66 -43.32 -18.91
N ILE A 121 -15.77 -43.35 -19.63
CA ILE A 121 -16.94 -44.19 -19.30
C ILE A 121 -16.60 -45.68 -19.40
N MET A 122 -15.98 -46.13 -20.52
CA MET A 122 -15.63 -47.55 -20.71
C MET A 122 -14.62 -48.09 -19.71
N LYS A 123 -13.69 -47.26 -19.24
CA LYS A 123 -12.65 -47.64 -18.27
C LYS A 123 -12.99 -47.25 -16.84
N LEU A 124 -14.25 -46.93 -16.55
CA LEU A 124 -14.75 -46.52 -15.22
C LEU A 124 -13.85 -45.48 -14.52
N GLY A 125 -13.35 -44.49 -15.27
CA GLY A 125 -12.50 -43.42 -14.78
C GLY A 125 -11.04 -43.79 -14.48
N ARG A 126 -10.61 -45.05 -14.66
CA ARG A 126 -9.23 -45.51 -14.38
C ARG A 126 -8.20 -45.06 -15.44
N ALA A 127 -8.64 -44.55 -16.57
CA ALA A 127 -7.78 -44.16 -17.71
C ALA A 127 -7.63 -42.64 -17.90
N GLY A 128 -7.69 -41.87 -16.83
CA GLY A 128 -7.57 -40.42 -16.87
C GLY A 128 -8.94 -39.69 -16.90
N GLY A 129 -8.93 -38.36 -16.69
CA GLY A 129 -10.13 -37.53 -16.76
C GLY A 129 -10.68 -37.35 -18.17
N GLY A 130 -12.01 -37.22 -18.31
CA GLY A 130 -12.68 -36.94 -19.58
C GLY A 130 -13.15 -35.47 -19.71
N SER A 131 -12.70 -34.58 -18.88
CA SER A 131 -13.06 -33.16 -18.92
C SER A 131 -12.06 -32.35 -19.70
N THR A 132 -12.54 -31.51 -20.62
CA THR A 132 -11.70 -30.61 -21.43
C THR A 132 -11.27 -29.36 -20.62
N LEU A 133 -10.26 -28.62 -21.09
CA LEU A 133 -9.85 -27.34 -20.51
C LEU A 133 -11.00 -26.33 -20.49
N THR A 134 -11.79 -26.27 -21.56
CA THR A 134 -12.97 -25.40 -21.65
C THR A 134 -14.04 -25.75 -20.60
N GLN A 135 -14.25 -27.05 -20.30
CA GLN A 135 -15.14 -27.47 -19.23
C GLN A 135 -14.59 -27.13 -17.84
N GLN A 136 -13.26 -27.22 -17.66
CA GLN A 136 -12.61 -26.80 -16.42
C GLN A 136 -12.74 -25.29 -16.22
N LEU A 137 -12.60 -24.49 -17.28
CA LEU A 137 -12.82 -23.03 -17.25
C LEU A 137 -14.30 -22.71 -16.90
N ALA A 138 -15.27 -23.36 -17.57
CA ALA A 138 -16.69 -23.19 -17.28
C ALA A 138 -16.99 -23.49 -15.80
N LYS A 139 -16.37 -24.54 -15.25
CA LYS A 139 -16.48 -24.88 -13.84
C LYS A 139 -15.89 -23.79 -12.92
N GLN A 140 -14.73 -23.26 -13.25
CA GLN A 140 -14.08 -22.21 -12.44
C GLN A 140 -14.91 -20.94 -12.39
N LEU A 141 -15.53 -20.54 -13.49
CA LEU A 141 -16.24 -19.27 -13.62
C LEU A 141 -17.67 -19.33 -13.05
N TRP A 142 -18.41 -20.41 -13.30
CA TRP A 142 -19.86 -20.46 -13.06
C TRP A 142 -20.38 -21.63 -12.23
N SER A 143 -19.54 -22.60 -11.82
CA SER A 143 -20.03 -23.73 -11.03
C SER A 143 -19.70 -23.56 -9.56
N PRO A 144 -20.69 -23.33 -8.66
CA PRO A 144 -20.47 -23.31 -7.23
C PRO A 144 -20.00 -24.68 -6.72
N ARG A 145 -19.38 -24.73 -5.53
CA ARG A 145 -19.01 -26.02 -4.91
C ARG A 145 -20.27 -26.86 -4.67
N ALA A 146 -20.32 -28.06 -5.26
CA ALA A 146 -21.38 -29.02 -5.00
C ALA A 146 -21.27 -29.58 -3.59
N ASN A 147 -22.38 -29.61 -2.86
CA ASN A 147 -22.43 -30.13 -1.49
C ASN A 147 -22.66 -31.65 -1.47
N ASN A 148 -23.19 -32.22 -2.57
CA ASN A 148 -23.49 -33.63 -2.68
C ASN A 148 -23.25 -34.18 -4.11
N ILE A 149 -23.29 -35.52 -4.24
CA ILE A 149 -23.05 -36.24 -5.51
C ILE A 149 -24.12 -35.90 -6.56
N PHE A 150 -25.38 -35.67 -6.18
CA PHE A 150 -26.46 -35.38 -7.11
C PHE A 150 -26.31 -33.98 -7.72
N GLU A 151 -25.96 -32.98 -6.93
CA GLU A 151 -25.62 -31.63 -7.43
C GLU A 151 -24.46 -31.71 -8.41
N ARG A 152 -23.42 -32.50 -8.09
CA ARG A 152 -22.26 -32.68 -8.97
C ARG A 152 -22.63 -33.35 -10.31
N ALA A 153 -23.55 -34.31 -10.29
CA ALA A 153 -24.02 -34.97 -11.50
C ALA A 153 -24.84 -34.03 -12.40
N LEU A 154 -25.59 -33.11 -11.83
CA LEU A 154 -26.34 -32.08 -12.57
C LEU A 154 -25.45 -30.96 -13.10
N GLN A 155 -24.36 -30.60 -12.40
CA GLN A 155 -23.44 -29.60 -12.85
C GLN A 155 -22.68 -29.98 -14.13
N LYS A 156 -22.38 -31.26 -14.33
CA LYS A 156 -21.59 -31.70 -15.49
C LYS A 156 -22.27 -31.39 -16.84
N PRO A 157 -23.53 -31.69 -17.09
CA PRO A 157 -24.23 -31.30 -18.32
C PRO A 157 -24.27 -29.76 -18.51
N ILE A 158 -24.37 -28.99 -17.43
CA ILE A 158 -24.35 -27.51 -17.48
C ILE A 158 -22.96 -27.03 -17.94
N GLU A 159 -21.88 -27.58 -17.34
CA GLU A 159 -20.50 -27.29 -17.74
C GLU A 159 -20.28 -27.57 -19.25
N TRP A 160 -20.89 -28.65 -19.81
CA TRP A 160 -20.79 -28.97 -21.24
C TRP A 160 -21.48 -27.94 -22.13
N VAL A 161 -22.69 -27.48 -21.72
CA VAL A 161 -23.43 -26.45 -22.46
C VAL A 161 -22.64 -25.13 -22.44
N ILE A 162 -22.11 -24.72 -21.27
CA ILE A 162 -21.31 -23.51 -21.13
C ILE A 162 -20.03 -23.63 -21.98
N ALA A 163 -19.30 -24.74 -21.88
CA ALA A 163 -18.09 -24.98 -22.63
C ALA A 163 -18.31 -24.88 -24.15
N THR A 164 -19.40 -25.47 -24.66
CA THR A 164 -19.76 -25.36 -26.07
C THR A 164 -20.11 -23.95 -26.51
N LYS A 165 -20.74 -23.15 -25.62
CA LYS A 165 -21.00 -21.73 -25.89
C LYS A 165 -19.71 -20.91 -25.89
N LEU A 166 -18.80 -21.15 -24.94
CA LEU A 166 -17.51 -20.47 -24.87
C LEU A 166 -16.69 -20.70 -26.14
N GLU A 167 -16.59 -21.92 -26.65
CA GLU A 167 -15.88 -22.27 -27.88
C GLU A 167 -16.47 -21.62 -29.15
N ARG A 168 -17.72 -21.14 -29.09
CA ARG A 168 -18.34 -20.37 -30.18
C ARG A 168 -18.04 -18.87 -30.09
N LEU A 169 -17.73 -18.37 -28.89
CA LEU A 169 -17.53 -16.95 -28.62
C LEU A 169 -16.05 -16.57 -28.63
N TYR A 170 -15.17 -17.48 -28.22
CA TYR A 170 -13.74 -17.24 -28.00
C TYR A 170 -12.87 -18.18 -28.81
N SER A 171 -11.71 -17.69 -29.24
CA SER A 171 -10.65 -18.48 -29.82
C SER A 171 -10.05 -19.47 -28.81
N LYS A 172 -9.33 -20.46 -29.29
CA LYS A 172 -8.59 -21.40 -28.43
C LYS A 172 -7.55 -20.74 -27.59
N GLU A 173 -6.88 -19.70 -28.09
CA GLU A 173 -5.87 -18.91 -27.40
C GLU A 173 -6.50 -18.08 -26.28
N GLU A 174 -7.66 -17.44 -26.52
CA GLU A 174 -8.40 -16.72 -25.51
C GLU A 174 -8.89 -17.64 -24.38
N ILE A 175 -9.35 -18.86 -24.72
CA ILE A 175 -9.79 -19.86 -23.71
C ILE A 175 -8.62 -20.30 -22.83
N LEU A 176 -7.43 -20.57 -23.41
CA LEU A 176 -6.21 -20.90 -22.65
C LEU A 176 -5.80 -19.74 -21.73
N THR A 177 -5.84 -18.53 -22.25
CA THR A 177 -5.51 -17.31 -21.50
C THR A 177 -6.47 -17.11 -20.34
N MET A 178 -7.78 -17.22 -20.59
CA MET A 178 -8.79 -17.14 -19.52
C MET A 178 -8.59 -18.22 -18.46
N TYR A 179 -8.30 -19.47 -18.86
CA TYR A 179 -8.05 -20.57 -17.93
C TYR A 179 -6.87 -20.27 -17.00
N LEU A 180 -5.74 -19.84 -17.57
CA LEU A 180 -4.52 -19.55 -16.83
C LEU A 180 -4.64 -18.29 -15.97
N ASN A 181 -5.43 -17.30 -16.38
CA ASN A 181 -5.72 -16.11 -15.58
C ASN A 181 -6.68 -16.39 -14.41
N GLN A 182 -7.49 -17.46 -14.48
CA GLN A 182 -8.48 -17.78 -13.45
C GLN A 182 -8.00 -18.80 -12.42
N PHE A 183 -6.98 -19.61 -12.74
CA PHE A 183 -6.59 -20.73 -11.89
C PHE A 183 -5.95 -20.28 -10.59
N ASP A 184 -6.41 -20.81 -9.44
CA ASP A 184 -5.87 -20.54 -8.10
C ASP A 184 -4.74 -21.52 -7.75
N PHE A 185 -3.49 -21.02 -7.77
CA PHE A 185 -2.29 -21.76 -7.38
C PHE A 185 -2.00 -21.72 -5.87
N LEU A 186 -2.94 -21.25 -5.05
CA LEU A 186 -2.80 -21.01 -3.59
C LEU A 186 -1.80 -19.89 -3.22
N TYR A 187 -1.75 -19.55 -1.93
CA TYR A 187 -0.89 -18.49 -1.40
C TYR A 187 -1.10 -17.12 -2.09
N ASN A 188 -2.36 -16.78 -2.35
CA ASN A 188 -2.76 -15.57 -3.08
C ASN A 188 -2.22 -15.50 -4.53
N ALA A 189 -1.75 -16.62 -5.08
CA ALA A 189 -1.29 -16.73 -6.45
C ALA A 189 -2.44 -17.16 -7.37
N VAL A 190 -3.39 -16.25 -7.64
CA VAL A 190 -4.46 -16.49 -8.60
C VAL A 190 -4.07 -15.93 -9.96
N GLY A 191 -4.13 -16.78 -10.96
CA GLY A 191 -3.62 -16.53 -12.31
C GLY A 191 -2.11 -16.76 -12.46
N ILE A 192 -1.71 -17.00 -13.71
CA ILE A 192 -0.33 -17.38 -14.06
C ILE A 192 0.70 -16.29 -13.75
N LYS A 193 0.34 -14.99 -13.87
CA LYS A 193 1.25 -13.89 -13.54
C LYS A 193 1.59 -13.89 -12.05
N SER A 194 0.57 -14.04 -11.20
CA SER A 194 0.78 -14.11 -9.75
C SER A 194 1.52 -15.39 -9.35
N ALA A 195 1.24 -16.54 -10.02
CA ALA A 195 1.93 -17.79 -9.74
C ALA A 195 3.42 -17.74 -10.11
N ALA A 196 3.77 -17.22 -11.29
CA ALA A 196 5.16 -17.03 -11.70
C ALA A 196 5.94 -16.15 -10.72
N GLN A 197 5.32 -15.04 -10.29
CA GLN A 197 5.93 -14.13 -9.32
C GLN A 197 6.09 -14.78 -7.94
N VAL A 198 5.04 -15.44 -7.41
CA VAL A 198 5.04 -16.02 -6.05
C VAL A 198 6.00 -17.19 -5.93
N TYR A 199 6.01 -18.10 -6.91
CA TYR A 199 6.81 -19.34 -6.79
C TYR A 199 8.23 -19.21 -7.32
N PHE A 200 8.47 -18.34 -8.32
CA PHE A 200 9.74 -18.25 -9.03
C PHE A 200 10.33 -16.85 -9.14
N SER A 201 9.62 -15.80 -8.64
CA SER A 201 10.05 -14.40 -8.78
C SER A 201 10.36 -14.00 -10.23
N THR A 202 9.53 -14.45 -11.18
CA THR A 202 9.68 -14.24 -12.62
C THR A 202 8.35 -13.82 -13.26
N THR A 203 8.40 -13.46 -14.54
CA THR A 203 7.20 -13.19 -15.35
C THR A 203 6.70 -14.47 -16.05
N PRO A 204 5.43 -14.55 -16.47
CA PRO A 204 4.91 -15.72 -17.19
C PRO A 204 5.65 -16.01 -18.50
N ALA A 205 6.13 -15.00 -19.22
CA ALA A 205 6.92 -15.15 -20.45
C ALA A 205 8.28 -15.81 -20.20
N ASN A 206 8.88 -15.57 -19.04
CA ASN A 206 10.22 -16.03 -18.67
C ASN A 206 10.23 -17.33 -17.87
N LEU A 207 9.07 -18.01 -17.70
CA LEU A 207 9.01 -19.30 -17.05
C LEU A 207 9.83 -20.32 -17.80
N LYS A 208 10.73 -21.00 -17.09
CA LYS A 208 11.48 -22.14 -17.61
C LYS A 208 10.57 -23.35 -17.77
N MET A 209 11.02 -24.34 -18.54
CA MET A 209 10.21 -25.53 -18.85
C MET A 209 9.86 -26.34 -17.58
N GLU A 210 10.82 -26.57 -16.71
CA GLU A 210 10.62 -27.26 -15.42
C GLU A 210 9.71 -26.49 -14.47
N GLU A 211 9.77 -25.16 -14.48
CA GLU A 211 8.91 -24.29 -13.70
C GLU A 211 7.46 -24.30 -14.22
N ALA A 212 7.30 -24.22 -15.54
CA ALA A 212 6.00 -24.36 -16.20
C ALA A 212 5.37 -25.74 -15.95
N ALA A 213 6.15 -26.82 -16.07
CA ALA A 213 5.70 -28.17 -15.78
C ALA A 213 5.29 -28.36 -14.31
N MET A 214 5.96 -27.68 -13.37
CA MET A 214 5.59 -27.69 -11.95
C MET A 214 4.24 -27.00 -11.74
N LEU A 215 4.03 -25.80 -12.32
CA LEU A 215 2.75 -25.08 -12.21
C LEU A 215 1.59 -25.86 -12.84
N VAL A 216 1.80 -26.45 -14.03
CA VAL A 216 0.80 -27.33 -14.64
C VAL A 216 0.51 -28.55 -13.77
N GLY A 217 1.52 -29.10 -13.12
CA GLY A 217 1.34 -30.18 -12.15
C GLY A 217 0.37 -29.81 -11.02
N MET A 218 0.38 -28.55 -10.57
CA MET A 218 -0.56 -28.05 -9.58
C MET A 218 -1.99 -27.91 -10.11
N CYS A 219 -2.21 -27.76 -11.42
CA CYS A 219 -3.56 -27.61 -11.99
C CYS A 219 -4.49 -28.78 -11.67
N LYS A 220 -3.95 -29.98 -11.45
CA LYS A 220 -4.75 -31.15 -11.03
C LYS A 220 -5.32 -31.01 -9.60
N ASN A 221 -4.50 -30.58 -8.67
CA ASN A 221 -4.90 -30.32 -7.28
C ASN A 221 -3.81 -29.47 -6.59
N PRO A 222 -3.99 -28.15 -6.50
CA PRO A 222 -2.96 -27.24 -5.99
C PRO A 222 -2.60 -27.47 -4.52
N SER A 223 -3.52 -28.01 -3.71
CA SER A 223 -3.24 -28.34 -2.31
C SER A 223 -2.40 -29.62 -2.16
N LEU A 224 -2.63 -30.60 -3.04
CA LEU A 224 -1.94 -31.90 -2.97
C LEU A 224 -0.54 -31.85 -3.58
N TYR A 225 -0.36 -31.06 -4.64
CA TYR A 225 0.88 -30.94 -5.40
C TYR A 225 1.59 -29.61 -5.19
N ASN A 226 1.40 -29.02 -4.01
CA ASN A 226 2.05 -27.75 -3.65
C ASN A 226 3.53 -27.98 -3.33
N PRO A 227 4.46 -27.31 -4.03
CA PRO A 227 5.90 -27.54 -3.88
C PRO A 227 6.45 -27.08 -2.52
N ARG A 228 5.83 -26.10 -1.89
CA ARG A 228 6.21 -25.61 -0.55
C ARG A 228 5.77 -26.55 0.56
N ARG A 229 4.55 -27.13 0.44
CA ARG A 229 3.97 -27.99 1.48
C ARG A 229 4.35 -29.46 1.31
N ARG A 230 4.50 -29.91 0.06
CA ARG A 230 4.68 -31.33 -0.31
C ARG A 230 5.65 -31.46 -1.46
N PRO A 231 6.94 -31.10 -1.27
CA PRO A 231 7.94 -31.02 -2.34
C PRO A 231 8.09 -32.33 -3.12
N GLU A 232 8.13 -33.47 -2.46
CA GLU A 232 8.26 -34.78 -3.12
C GLU A 232 7.06 -35.10 -4.03
N ARG A 233 5.83 -34.80 -3.59
CA ARG A 233 4.64 -35.01 -4.43
C ARG A 233 4.59 -34.03 -5.60
N ALA A 234 5.03 -32.81 -5.39
CA ALA A 234 5.14 -31.81 -6.44
C ALA A 234 6.19 -32.22 -7.48
N LEU A 235 7.36 -32.74 -7.04
CA LEU A 235 8.41 -33.26 -7.89
C LEU A 235 7.89 -34.41 -8.78
N ASN A 236 7.27 -35.43 -8.17
CA ASN A 236 6.70 -36.56 -8.89
C ASN A 236 5.62 -36.14 -9.89
N ARG A 237 4.80 -35.13 -9.53
CA ARG A 237 3.75 -34.61 -10.43
C ARG A 237 4.35 -33.78 -11.56
N ARG A 238 5.38 -32.92 -11.30
CA ARG A 238 6.15 -32.23 -12.34
C ARG A 238 6.72 -33.22 -13.35
N ASN A 239 7.36 -34.28 -12.88
CA ASN A 239 7.94 -35.31 -13.71
C ASN A 239 6.86 -36.01 -14.59
N THR A 240 5.66 -36.26 -14.01
CA THR A 240 4.52 -36.77 -14.80
C THR A 240 4.11 -35.79 -15.91
N VAL A 241 4.18 -34.48 -15.70
CA VAL A 241 3.89 -33.46 -16.74
C VAL A 241 4.95 -33.53 -17.84
N LEU A 242 6.25 -33.64 -17.50
CA LEU A 242 7.34 -33.77 -18.42
C LEU A 242 7.20 -35.09 -19.26
N ASP A 243 6.80 -36.19 -18.62
CA ASP A 243 6.47 -37.45 -19.34
C ASP A 243 5.36 -37.28 -20.37
N GLN A 244 4.30 -36.50 -20.05
CA GLN A 244 3.25 -36.21 -21.00
C GLN A 244 3.75 -35.34 -22.18
N MET A 245 4.58 -34.31 -21.85
CA MET A 245 5.19 -33.50 -22.93
C MET A 245 6.07 -34.31 -23.86
N CYS A 246 6.86 -35.24 -23.32
CA CYS A 246 7.66 -36.16 -24.13
C CYS A 246 6.79 -37.11 -24.95
N LYS A 247 5.81 -37.76 -24.34
CA LYS A 247 4.88 -38.67 -24.97
C LYS A 247 4.13 -38.07 -26.16
N TYR A 248 3.83 -36.80 -26.13
CA TYR A 248 3.12 -36.09 -27.19
C TYR A 248 4.05 -35.22 -28.03
N GLU A 249 5.38 -35.53 -28.01
CA GLU A 249 6.41 -34.98 -28.91
C GLU A 249 6.62 -33.45 -28.78
N TYR A 250 6.26 -32.83 -27.62
CA TYR A 250 6.59 -31.43 -27.34
C TYR A 250 8.06 -31.28 -26.94
N ILE A 251 8.68 -32.30 -26.38
CA ILE A 251 10.11 -32.38 -26.02
C ILE A 251 10.70 -33.74 -26.37
N SER A 252 12.02 -33.81 -26.61
CA SER A 252 12.71 -35.08 -26.80
C SER A 252 12.88 -35.85 -25.49
N GLN A 253 13.13 -37.18 -25.59
CA GLN A 253 13.39 -38.01 -24.41
C GLN A 253 14.62 -37.52 -23.61
N GLU A 254 15.68 -37.12 -24.31
CA GLU A 254 16.92 -36.61 -23.69
C GLU A 254 16.66 -35.34 -22.84
N VAL A 255 15.84 -34.43 -23.37
CA VAL A 255 15.43 -33.20 -22.62
C VAL A 255 14.55 -33.56 -21.42
N CYS A 256 13.61 -34.50 -21.60
CA CYS A 256 12.76 -34.97 -20.52
C CYS A 256 13.59 -35.56 -19.37
N ASP A 257 14.51 -36.48 -19.69
CA ASP A 257 15.36 -37.14 -18.66
C ASP A 257 16.25 -36.11 -17.91
N SER A 258 16.81 -35.14 -18.65
CA SER A 258 17.61 -34.08 -18.11
C SER A 258 16.80 -33.20 -17.13
N LEU A 259 15.58 -32.78 -17.50
CA LEU A 259 14.73 -31.92 -16.67
C LEU A 259 14.16 -32.66 -15.44
N GLN A 260 13.89 -33.95 -15.56
CA GLN A 260 13.42 -34.77 -14.44
C GLN A 260 14.48 -34.94 -13.35
N ALA A 261 15.77 -34.94 -13.73
CA ALA A 261 16.88 -35.00 -12.78
C ALA A 261 17.05 -33.70 -11.93
N LEU A 262 16.50 -32.56 -12.38
CA LEU A 262 16.62 -31.31 -11.66
C LEU A 262 15.76 -31.30 -10.42
N PRO A 263 16.24 -30.76 -9.28
CA PRO A 263 15.40 -30.48 -8.11
C PRO A 263 14.38 -29.37 -8.42
N ILE A 264 13.35 -29.20 -7.55
CA ILE A 264 12.48 -28.03 -7.60
C ILE A 264 13.19 -26.89 -6.86
N GLU A 265 13.59 -25.86 -7.57
CA GLU A 265 14.15 -24.63 -7.00
C GLU A 265 13.08 -23.57 -6.92
N LEU A 266 12.64 -23.23 -5.69
CA LEU A 266 11.67 -22.18 -5.44
C LEU A 266 12.39 -20.89 -5.08
N LYS A 267 12.04 -19.80 -5.77
CA LYS A 267 12.35 -18.43 -5.37
C LYS A 267 11.09 -17.81 -4.78
N TYR A 268 10.59 -18.46 -3.72
CA TYR A 268 9.28 -18.15 -3.15
C TYR A 268 9.26 -16.76 -2.51
N GLN A 269 8.35 -15.91 -3.00
CA GLN A 269 8.01 -14.64 -2.39
C GLN A 269 6.52 -14.64 -2.02
N SER A 270 6.23 -14.40 -0.73
CA SER A 270 4.85 -14.22 -0.31
C SER A 270 4.35 -12.86 -0.82
N VAL A 271 3.35 -12.86 -1.69
CA VAL A 271 2.68 -11.62 -2.08
C VAL A 271 1.58 -11.34 -1.07
N ASP A 272 1.91 -10.56 -0.04
CA ASP A 272 0.96 -9.98 0.89
C ASP A 272 0.84 -8.48 0.57
N HIS A 273 -0.37 -7.89 0.70
CA HIS A 273 -0.58 -6.44 0.57
C HIS A 273 0.29 -5.62 1.54
N LYS A 274 0.85 -6.25 2.58
CA LYS A 274 1.77 -5.64 3.56
C LYS A 274 3.23 -5.64 3.11
N GLN A 275 3.58 -6.42 2.07
CA GLN A 275 4.94 -6.51 1.52
C GLN A 275 5.02 -5.76 0.19
N GLY A 276 6.23 -5.39 -0.22
CA GLY A 276 6.49 -4.59 -1.41
C GLY A 276 6.82 -3.15 -1.08
N LEU A 277 7.14 -2.37 -2.10
CA LEU A 277 7.55 -0.98 -1.99
C LEU A 277 6.37 -0.08 -1.57
N ALA A 278 6.64 0.97 -0.84
CA ALA A 278 5.67 2.01 -0.41
C ALA A 278 4.40 1.47 0.30
N PRO A 279 4.49 0.58 1.31
CA PRO A 279 3.30 -0.04 1.91
C PRO A 279 2.39 0.97 2.63
N TYR A 280 2.95 2.01 3.27
CA TYR A 280 2.17 3.09 3.89
C TYR A 280 1.44 3.93 2.85
N PHE A 281 2.10 4.27 1.74
CA PHE A 281 1.48 5.00 0.64
C PHE A 281 0.33 4.22 0.02
N ARG A 282 0.49 2.92 -0.20
CA ARG A 282 -0.58 2.07 -0.73
C ARG A 282 -1.79 2.04 0.22
N GLU A 283 -1.56 1.94 1.52
CA GLU A 283 -2.64 1.99 2.51
C GLU A 283 -3.32 3.37 2.54
N TYR A 284 -2.54 4.46 2.46
CA TYR A 284 -3.06 5.81 2.31
C TYR A 284 -3.98 5.93 1.08
N LEU A 285 -3.50 5.47 -0.09
CA LEU A 285 -4.32 5.46 -1.32
C LEU A 285 -5.60 4.65 -1.16
N ARG A 286 -5.52 3.48 -0.52
CA ARG A 286 -6.70 2.66 -0.25
C ARG A 286 -7.75 3.43 0.54
N LEU A 287 -7.35 4.09 1.61
CA LEU A 287 -8.24 4.87 2.46
C LEU A 287 -8.85 6.04 1.69
N VAL A 288 -8.04 6.76 0.93
CA VAL A 288 -8.51 7.91 0.12
C VAL A 288 -9.48 7.48 -0.98
N LEU A 289 -9.13 6.47 -1.76
CA LEU A 289 -9.96 6.01 -2.89
C LEU A 289 -11.30 5.38 -2.46
N THR A 290 -11.33 4.70 -1.30
CA THR A 290 -12.52 4.04 -0.77
C THR A 290 -13.28 4.86 0.27
N ALA A 291 -12.88 6.10 0.51
CA ALA A 291 -13.55 6.99 1.45
C ALA A 291 -15.04 7.14 1.09
N GLN A 292 -15.85 7.21 2.12
CA GLN A 292 -17.29 7.45 2.00
C GLN A 292 -17.61 8.89 2.31
N GLU A 293 -18.79 9.35 1.86
CA GLU A 293 -19.28 10.68 2.19
C GLU A 293 -19.35 10.86 3.71
N PRO A 294 -18.67 11.88 4.26
CA PRO A 294 -18.62 12.10 5.70
C PRO A 294 -20.01 12.44 6.25
N GLN A 295 -20.47 11.69 7.25
CA GLN A 295 -21.74 11.94 7.92
C GLN A 295 -21.47 12.49 9.33
N ARG A 296 -22.06 13.63 9.68
CA ARG A 296 -21.91 14.29 10.99
C ARG A 296 -22.12 13.34 12.18
N SER A 297 -23.04 12.40 12.06
CA SER A 297 -23.37 11.40 13.10
C SER A 297 -22.24 10.42 13.43
N HIS A 298 -21.24 10.27 12.54
CA HIS A 298 -20.10 9.38 12.73
C HIS A 298 -18.95 10.03 13.50
N TYR A 299 -19.03 11.35 13.76
CA TYR A 299 -17.99 12.11 14.44
C TYR A 299 -18.48 12.59 15.80
N SER A 300 -17.66 12.36 16.82
CA SER A 300 -17.91 12.89 18.17
C SER A 300 -17.62 14.40 18.23
N GLU A 301 -18.19 15.10 19.21
CA GLU A 301 -18.02 16.56 19.33
C GLU A 301 -16.56 17.03 19.44
N TRP A 302 -15.71 16.22 20.09
CA TRP A 302 -14.28 16.52 20.17
C TRP A 302 -13.53 16.32 18.85
N ASN A 303 -14.13 15.68 17.84
CA ASN A 303 -13.51 15.37 16.53
C ASN A 303 -14.17 16.13 15.37
N MET A 304 -14.78 17.28 15.66
CA MET A 304 -15.46 18.09 14.64
C MET A 304 -14.52 18.67 13.60
N LEU A 305 -13.31 19.05 13.99
CA LEU A 305 -12.31 19.54 13.04
C LEU A 305 -12.01 18.49 11.95
N GLN A 306 -11.93 17.20 12.33
CA GLN A 306 -11.72 16.13 11.36
C GLN A 306 -12.92 15.98 10.42
N TYR A 307 -14.16 16.14 10.92
CA TYR A 307 -15.35 16.15 10.07
C TYR A 307 -15.29 17.26 9.01
N GLU A 308 -14.91 18.47 9.39
CA GLU A 308 -14.78 19.60 8.45
C GLU A 308 -13.67 19.37 7.42
N ILE A 309 -12.54 18.78 7.84
CA ILE A 309 -11.45 18.39 6.93
C ILE A 309 -11.94 17.33 5.95
N ASP A 310 -12.54 16.23 6.42
CA ASP A 310 -13.01 15.15 5.58
C ASP A 310 -14.11 15.60 4.62
N LYS A 311 -15.01 16.46 5.09
CA LYS A 311 -16.07 17.06 4.27
C LYS A 311 -15.49 17.91 3.14
N ARG A 312 -14.54 18.79 3.45
CA ARG A 312 -13.84 19.59 2.44
C ARG A 312 -13.10 18.69 1.45
N GLN A 313 -12.36 17.67 1.91
CA GLN A 313 -11.71 16.70 1.04
C GLN A 313 -12.71 15.98 0.14
N TRP A 314 -13.89 15.61 0.67
CA TRP A 314 -14.95 15.03 -0.13
C TRP A 314 -15.46 15.98 -1.21
N GLU A 315 -15.65 17.25 -0.89
CA GLU A 315 -16.21 18.24 -1.82
C GLU A 315 -15.20 18.71 -2.88
N THR A 316 -13.92 18.85 -2.51
CA THR A 316 -12.91 19.50 -3.38
C THR A 316 -11.89 18.56 -4.00
N ASN A 317 -11.62 17.40 -3.39
CA ASN A 317 -10.62 16.47 -3.89
C ASN A 317 -11.27 15.32 -4.70
N PRO A 318 -11.08 15.26 -6.02
CA PRO A 318 -11.69 14.23 -6.86
C PRO A 318 -11.12 12.82 -6.59
N LEU A 319 -9.92 12.70 -6.01
CA LEU A 319 -9.34 11.42 -5.63
C LEU A 319 -9.99 10.86 -4.36
N TYR A 320 -10.41 11.72 -3.42
CA TYR A 320 -11.03 11.32 -2.17
C TYR A 320 -12.44 10.77 -2.41
N GLY A 321 -12.63 9.48 -2.13
CA GLY A 321 -13.89 8.77 -2.42
C GLY A 321 -14.09 8.41 -3.90
N PHE A 322 -13.02 8.35 -4.70
CA PHE A 322 -13.10 8.07 -6.14
C PHE A 322 -14.00 6.87 -6.46
N CYS A 323 -13.83 5.76 -5.74
CA CYS A 323 -14.61 4.53 -5.96
C CYS A 323 -16.11 4.71 -5.72
N GLN A 324 -16.50 5.64 -4.83
CA GLN A 324 -17.90 5.91 -4.49
C GLN A 324 -18.53 6.97 -5.41
N LYS A 325 -17.75 7.97 -5.82
CA LYS A 325 -18.20 9.07 -6.67
C LYS A 325 -18.37 8.66 -8.13
N ASN A 326 -17.57 7.71 -8.60
CA ASN A 326 -17.57 7.26 -9.98
C ASN A 326 -18.28 5.92 -10.12
N HIS A 327 -19.06 5.78 -11.21
CA HIS A 327 -19.88 4.61 -11.45
C HIS A 327 -19.52 3.98 -12.79
N LYS A 328 -19.61 2.65 -12.83
CA LYS A 328 -19.47 1.86 -14.05
C LYS A 328 -20.68 2.05 -14.97
N PRO A 329 -20.60 1.64 -16.24
CA PRO A 329 -21.75 1.72 -17.16
C PRO A 329 -23.00 0.99 -16.69
N ASP A 330 -22.87 0.00 -15.79
CA ASP A 330 -23.99 -0.73 -15.16
C ASP A 330 -24.62 0.02 -13.97
N GLY A 331 -24.14 1.23 -13.66
CA GLY A 331 -24.61 2.06 -12.54
C GLY A 331 -24.07 1.67 -11.18
N THR A 332 -23.20 0.66 -11.07
CA THR A 332 -22.57 0.28 -9.80
C THR A 332 -21.28 1.08 -9.55
N PRO A 333 -20.93 1.39 -8.30
CA PRO A 333 -19.68 2.06 -7.98
C PRO A 333 -18.47 1.16 -8.31
N TYR A 334 -17.31 1.77 -8.50
CA TYR A 334 -16.07 1.02 -8.69
C TYR A 334 -15.65 0.31 -7.39
N ASP A 335 -15.17 -0.93 -7.54
CA ASP A 335 -14.60 -1.71 -6.43
C ASP A 335 -13.09 -1.82 -6.61
N LEU A 336 -12.35 -1.18 -5.70
CA LEU A 336 -10.87 -1.16 -5.70
C LEU A 336 -10.25 -2.57 -5.71
N TYR A 337 -10.98 -3.59 -5.22
CA TYR A 337 -10.42 -4.93 -5.05
C TYR A 337 -10.79 -5.90 -6.19
N HIS A 338 -11.78 -5.55 -7.01
CA HIS A 338 -12.35 -6.49 -7.97
C HIS A 338 -12.44 -5.99 -9.41
N ASP A 339 -12.32 -4.68 -9.65
CA ASP A 339 -12.51 -4.10 -10.97
C ASP A 339 -11.22 -3.90 -11.77
N GLY A 340 -10.06 -4.28 -11.20
CA GLY A 340 -8.79 -4.31 -11.93
C GLY A 340 -8.31 -2.95 -12.42
N LEU A 341 -8.48 -1.91 -11.63
CA LEU A 341 -8.03 -0.57 -11.97
C LEU A 341 -6.50 -0.52 -12.11
N ARG A 342 -6.02 0.34 -12.98
CA ARG A 342 -4.61 0.73 -13.07
C ARG A 342 -4.45 2.13 -12.53
N ILE A 343 -3.75 2.28 -11.39
CA ILE A 343 -3.57 3.56 -10.71
C ILE A 343 -2.13 4.01 -10.92
N TYR A 344 -1.96 5.04 -11.74
CA TYR A 344 -0.67 5.65 -12.02
C TYR A 344 -0.37 6.73 -11.00
N THR A 345 0.68 6.53 -10.23
CA THR A 345 1.07 7.42 -9.15
C THR A 345 2.25 8.29 -9.52
N THR A 346 2.55 9.28 -8.68
CA THR A 346 3.72 10.14 -8.82
C THR A 346 4.97 9.60 -8.13
N ILE A 347 4.83 8.54 -7.31
CA ILE A 347 5.95 7.88 -6.63
C ILE A 347 6.95 7.37 -7.66
N ASP A 348 8.23 7.72 -7.49
CA ASP A 348 9.34 7.10 -8.20
C ASP A 348 9.85 5.91 -7.39
N SER A 349 9.99 4.73 -8.02
CA SER A 349 10.32 3.50 -7.30
C SER A 349 11.71 3.53 -6.67
N ARG A 350 12.68 4.17 -7.32
CA ARG A 350 14.06 4.32 -6.83
C ARG A 350 14.11 5.31 -5.66
N MET A 351 13.50 6.48 -5.83
CA MET A 351 13.42 7.49 -4.76
C MET A 351 12.70 6.94 -3.53
N GLN A 352 11.64 6.16 -3.72
CA GLN A 352 10.96 5.47 -2.63
C GLN A 352 11.88 4.46 -1.93
N GLN A 353 12.63 3.68 -2.68
CA GLN A 353 13.62 2.75 -2.13
C GLN A 353 14.67 3.49 -1.32
N TYR A 354 15.23 4.59 -1.85
CA TYR A 354 16.22 5.42 -1.15
C TYR A 354 15.68 6.00 0.15
N ALA A 355 14.40 6.38 0.17
CA ALA A 355 13.74 6.86 1.38
C ALA A 355 13.60 5.74 2.43
N GLU A 356 13.12 4.55 2.03
CA GLU A 356 12.97 3.40 2.94
C GLU A 356 14.33 2.93 3.50
N GLU A 357 15.36 2.90 2.66
CA GLU A 357 16.74 2.58 3.08
C GLU A 357 17.31 3.61 4.05
N SER A 358 17.15 4.91 3.76
CA SER A 358 17.67 6.01 4.61
C SER A 358 16.97 6.04 5.97
N VAL A 359 15.66 5.82 5.99
CA VAL A 359 14.89 5.64 7.22
C VAL A 359 15.41 4.44 8.01
N ARG A 360 15.56 3.28 7.36
CA ARG A 360 16.02 2.06 8.03
C ARG A 360 17.43 2.23 8.59
N GLU A 361 18.35 2.78 7.81
CA GLU A 361 19.76 2.97 8.17
C GLU A 361 19.88 3.85 9.42
N HIS A 362 19.30 5.05 9.39
CA HIS A 362 19.40 5.97 10.51
C HIS A 362 18.60 5.50 11.73
N MET A 363 17.37 5.03 11.54
CA MET A 363 16.52 4.57 12.64
C MET A 363 17.11 3.38 13.38
N MET A 364 17.84 2.50 12.69
CA MET A 364 18.54 1.38 13.33
C MET A 364 19.62 1.87 14.29
N ASP A 365 20.41 2.89 13.92
CA ASP A 365 21.49 3.42 14.78
C ASP A 365 20.94 4.32 15.90
N LEU A 366 19.91 5.10 15.60
CA LEU A 366 19.21 5.91 16.58
C LEU A 366 18.56 5.01 17.65
N GLN A 367 17.95 3.91 17.25
CA GLN A 367 17.34 2.93 18.14
C GLN A 367 18.36 2.26 19.05
N LYS A 368 19.56 1.91 18.55
CA LYS A 368 20.67 1.39 19.38
C LYS A 368 21.04 2.40 20.48
N SER A 369 21.08 3.68 20.12
CA SER A 369 21.38 4.76 21.06
C SER A 369 20.28 4.91 22.11
N PHE A 370 19.00 4.84 21.71
CA PHE A 370 17.86 4.88 22.60
C PHE A 370 17.83 3.68 23.57
N PHE A 371 18.05 2.45 23.08
CA PHE A 371 18.17 1.28 23.96
C PHE A 371 19.33 1.40 24.94
N ARG A 372 20.46 1.95 24.53
CA ARG A 372 21.61 2.17 25.40
C ARG A 372 21.28 3.15 26.52
N GLU A 373 20.62 4.27 26.19
CA GLU A 373 20.21 5.28 27.17
C GLU A 373 19.18 4.75 28.17
N LYS A 374 18.18 3.98 27.69
CA LYS A 374 17.12 3.43 28.53
C LYS A 374 17.49 2.13 29.25
N ARG A 375 18.68 1.59 28.99
CA ARG A 375 19.13 0.31 29.57
C ARG A 375 19.12 0.34 31.11
N LYS A 376 18.50 -0.66 31.73
CA LYS A 376 18.39 -0.85 33.19
C LYS A 376 17.61 0.25 33.93
N LYS A 377 16.89 1.12 33.23
CA LYS A 377 16.02 2.11 33.87
C LYS A 377 14.64 1.49 34.12
N SER A 378 14.12 1.64 35.35
CA SER A 378 12.84 1.05 35.77
C SER A 378 11.65 1.61 34.97
N TYR A 379 11.73 2.89 34.61
CA TYR A 379 10.70 3.59 33.83
C TYR A 379 10.77 3.33 32.30
N ALA A 380 11.83 2.67 31.79
CA ALA A 380 11.98 2.45 30.36
C ALA A 380 10.76 1.73 29.74
N PRO A 381 10.33 2.14 28.51
CA PRO A 381 10.90 3.15 27.60
C PRO A 381 10.49 4.60 27.88
N PHE A 382 9.69 4.83 28.90
CA PHE A 382 9.07 6.13 29.19
C PHE A 382 10.08 7.16 29.72
N SER A 383 9.61 8.39 29.92
CA SER A 383 10.35 9.46 30.59
C SER A 383 10.52 9.16 32.10
N LYS A 384 11.63 9.64 32.65
CA LYS A 384 11.90 9.65 34.09
C LYS A 384 10.90 10.45 34.91
N ASP A 385 10.18 11.38 34.25
CA ASP A 385 9.26 12.30 34.87
C ASP A 385 7.87 11.72 35.15
N LEU A 386 7.62 10.46 34.67
CA LEU A 386 6.35 9.75 34.91
C LEU A 386 6.40 8.91 36.18
N SER A 387 5.31 8.96 36.94
CA SER A 387 5.07 8.04 38.05
C SER A 387 4.76 6.63 37.59
N THR A 388 4.88 5.66 38.47
CA THR A 388 4.55 4.24 38.17
C THR A 388 3.08 4.07 37.80
N GLU A 389 2.19 4.83 38.43
CA GLU A 389 0.75 4.86 38.19
C GLU A 389 0.41 5.36 36.80
N GLU A 390 1.07 6.41 36.33
CA GLU A 390 0.91 6.94 34.99
C GLU A 390 1.39 5.95 33.93
N ILE A 391 2.52 5.27 34.17
CA ILE A 391 3.03 4.21 33.31
C ILE A 391 2.02 3.05 33.23
N ASP A 392 1.47 2.57 34.37
CA ASP A 392 0.45 1.51 34.36
C ASP A 392 -0.83 1.94 33.65
N ALA A 393 -1.23 3.21 33.77
CA ALA A 393 -2.39 3.76 33.04
C ALA A 393 -2.16 3.73 31.52
N ILE A 394 -0.97 4.14 31.03
CA ILE A 394 -0.59 4.09 29.62
C ILE A 394 -0.58 2.63 29.11
N MET A 395 0.04 1.73 29.86
CA MET A 395 0.11 0.31 29.50
C MET A 395 -1.27 -0.34 29.47
N THR A 396 -2.14 -0.01 30.42
CA THR A 396 -3.52 -0.50 30.47
C THR A 396 -4.34 -0.01 29.28
N ARG A 397 -4.18 1.27 28.90
CA ARG A 397 -4.83 1.85 27.71
C ARG A 397 -4.36 1.10 26.44
N SER A 398 -3.06 0.87 26.30
CA SER A 398 -2.48 0.15 25.16
C SER A 398 -2.95 -1.31 25.11
N MET A 399 -3.04 -1.99 26.25
CA MET A 399 -3.63 -3.34 26.34
C MET A 399 -5.05 -3.37 25.77
N ARG A 400 -5.91 -2.40 26.17
CA ARG A 400 -7.31 -2.32 25.72
C ARG A 400 -7.47 -2.06 24.22
N GLN A 401 -6.47 -1.47 23.60
CA GLN A 401 -6.44 -1.19 22.13
C GLN A 401 -6.06 -2.40 21.28
N THR A 402 -5.53 -3.48 21.89
CA THR A 402 -5.12 -4.68 21.14
C THR A 402 -6.29 -5.53 20.66
N ASP A 403 -6.12 -6.21 19.53
CA ASP A 403 -7.10 -7.17 19.02
C ASP A 403 -7.32 -8.35 19.98
N ARG A 404 -6.26 -8.77 20.67
CA ARG A 404 -6.34 -9.81 21.73
C ARG A 404 -7.32 -9.41 22.82
N TYR A 405 -7.24 -8.16 23.31
CA TYR A 405 -8.18 -7.66 24.32
C TYR A 405 -9.62 -7.64 23.81
N ARG A 406 -9.83 -7.11 22.58
CA ARG A 406 -11.16 -7.03 21.95
C ARG A 406 -11.77 -8.43 21.77
N ALA A 407 -10.97 -9.42 21.34
CA ALA A 407 -11.41 -10.80 21.18
C ALA A 407 -11.82 -11.45 22.51
N LEU A 408 -11.01 -11.28 23.57
CA LEU A 408 -11.31 -11.80 24.90
C LEU A 408 -12.55 -11.12 25.52
N LYS A 409 -12.70 -9.81 25.32
CA LYS A 409 -13.87 -9.04 25.76
C LYS A 409 -15.14 -9.50 25.07
N LYS A 410 -15.06 -9.78 23.75
CA LYS A 410 -16.18 -10.35 22.97
C LYS A 410 -16.59 -11.75 23.44
N GLN A 411 -15.65 -12.53 24.01
CA GLN A 411 -15.91 -13.82 24.66
C GLN A 411 -16.53 -13.69 26.06
N GLY A 412 -16.81 -12.46 26.54
CA GLY A 412 -17.42 -12.21 27.84
C GLY A 412 -16.45 -12.21 29.03
N MET A 413 -15.13 -12.20 28.81
CA MET A 413 -14.16 -12.20 29.89
C MET A 413 -14.16 -10.86 30.65
N GLY A 414 -14.08 -10.91 31.98
CA GLY A 414 -13.92 -9.74 32.85
C GLY A 414 -12.49 -9.19 32.83
N GLU A 415 -12.32 -7.91 33.15
CA GLU A 415 -11.04 -7.16 33.08
C GLU A 415 -9.90 -7.88 33.84
N ALA A 416 -10.16 -8.37 35.06
CA ALA A 416 -9.16 -9.08 35.87
C ALA A 416 -8.69 -10.39 35.22
N ALA A 417 -9.60 -11.14 34.58
CA ALA A 417 -9.26 -12.37 33.86
C ALA A 417 -8.43 -12.05 32.59
N ILE A 418 -8.80 -10.99 31.87
CA ILE A 418 -8.04 -10.54 30.69
C ILE A 418 -6.63 -10.11 31.11
N ARG A 419 -6.49 -9.32 32.18
CA ARG A 419 -5.18 -8.90 32.71
C ARG A 419 -4.31 -10.11 33.09
N LYS A 420 -4.90 -11.18 33.65
CA LYS A 420 -4.18 -12.43 33.93
C LYS A 420 -3.66 -13.09 32.64
N VAL A 421 -4.47 -13.14 31.57
CA VAL A 421 -4.05 -13.65 30.24
C VAL A 421 -2.89 -12.81 29.69
N PHE A 422 -2.93 -11.49 29.83
CA PHE A 422 -1.87 -10.60 29.36
C PHE A 422 -0.56 -10.74 30.17
N ASN A 423 -0.61 -11.26 31.37
CA ASN A 423 0.57 -11.53 32.23
C ASN A 423 1.02 -13.00 32.18
N THR A 424 0.42 -13.82 31.31
CA THR A 424 0.82 -15.22 31.10
C THR A 424 1.75 -15.31 29.89
N PRO A 425 2.96 -15.87 30.01
CA PRO A 425 3.90 -16.01 28.89
C PRO A 425 3.33 -16.88 27.76
N VAL A 426 3.55 -16.46 26.51
CA VAL A 426 3.16 -17.18 25.29
C VAL A 426 4.26 -17.04 24.24
N GLU A 427 4.35 -18.02 23.34
CA GLU A 427 5.24 -17.93 22.19
C GLU A 427 4.76 -16.81 21.25
N MET A 428 5.70 -15.98 20.80
CA MET A 428 5.41 -14.88 19.89
C MET A 428 6.63 -14.46 19.08
N GLN A 429 6.37 -13.79 17.97
CA GLN A 429 7.37 -13.11 17.15
C GLN A 429 7.38 -11.62 17.45
N LEU A 430 8.57 -11.09 17.67
CA LEU A 430 8.79 -9.66 17.92
C LEU A 430 9.59 -9.02 16.80
N PHE A 431 9.32 -7.73 16.58
CA PHE A 431 10.10 -6.91 15.67
C PHE A 431 11.48 -6.60 16.25
N SER A 432 12.51 -6.66 15.39
CA SER A 432 13.77 -5.94 15.57
C SER A 432 14.33 -5.50 14.21
N TYR A 433 15.23 -4.52 14.20
CA TYR A 433 15.90 -4.10 12.97
C TYR A 433 16.84 -5.16 12.37
N ASN A 434 17.22 -6.18 13.17
CA ASN A 434 18.07 -7.29 12.73
C ASN A 434 17.26 -8.52 12.28
N GLY A 435 15.95 -8.40 12.13
CA GLY A 435 15.04 -9.49 11.78
C GLY A 435 14.04 -9.80 12.91
N GLN A 436 13.14 -10.73 12.66
CA GLN A 436 12.15 -11.17 13.64
C GLN A 436 12.82 -12.01 14.74
N ILE A 437 12.38 -11.84 15.98
CA ILE A 437 12.85 -12.58 17.16
C ILE A 437 11.71 -13.49 17.63
N ASP A 438 11.92 -14.81 17.57
CA ASP A 438 11.03 -15.78 18.19
C ASP A 438 11.35 -15.86 19.68
N THR A 439 10.38 -15.66 20.55
CA THR A 439 10.56 -15.61 22.00
C THR A 439 9.31 -16.03 22.76
N VAL A 440 9.50 -16.31 24.06
CA VAL A 440 8.40 -16.55 25.00
C VAL A 440 8.37 -15.39 25.98
N MET A 441 7.32 -14.58 25.93
CA MET A 441 7.12 -13.49 26.89
C MET A 441 5.63 -13.20 27.12
N THR A 442 5.33 -12.34 28.09
CA THR A 442 3.95 -11.97 28.33
C THR A 442 3.44 -10.99 27.24
N PRO A 443 2.16 -11.04 26.86
CA PRO A 443 1.58 -10.03 25.97
C PRO A 443 1.76 -8.60 26.48
N MET A 444 1.79 -8.38 27.78
CA MET A 444 2.06 -7.05 28.38
C MET A 444 3.49 -6.61 28.10
N ASP A 445 4.47 -7.50 28.27
CA ASP A 445 5.88 -7.18 27.96
C ASP A 445 6.09 -6.95 26.45
N SER A 446 5.35 -7.66 25.60
CA SER A 446 5.41 -7.42 24.14
C SER A 446 4.89 -6.04 23.74
N ILE A 447 3.85 -5.53 24.40
CA ILE A 447 3.38 -4.15 24.24
C ILE A 447 4.50 -3.18 24.66
N LYS A 448 5.10 -3.41 25.83
CA LYS A 448 6.20 -2.58 26.34
C LYS A 448 7.41 -2.63 25.41
N TRP A 449 7.74 -3.80 24.85
CA TRP A 449 8.78 -3.99 23.84
C TRP A 449 8.52 -3.15 22.59
N ASN A 450 7.31 -3.21 22.03
CA ASN A 450 6.92 -2.42 20.85
C ASN A 450 6.96 -0.90 21.09
N LYS A 451 6.67 -0.47 22.32
CA LYS A 451 6.78 0.94 22.72
C LYS A 451 8.22 1.45 22.81
N HIS A 452 9.21 0.60 22.94
CA HIS A 452 10.63 0.99 22.88
C HIS A 452 11.06 1.48 21.49
N PHE A 453 10.36 1.09 20.42
CA PHE A 453 10.75 1.50 19.06
C PHE A 453 10.25 2.90 18.75
N LEU A 454 11.20 3.74 18.33
CA LEU A 454 10.88 5.06 17.81
C LEU A 454 10.12 4.94 16.49
N ARG A 455 9.25 5.89 16.22
CA ARG A 455 8.48 6.05 15.00
C ARG A 455 9.10 7.12 14.12
N CYS A 456 8.80 7.09 12.84
CA CYS A 456 9.22 8.11 11.89
C CYS A 456 8.14 8.32 10.82
N GLY A 457 8.14 9.50 10.23
CA GLY A 457 7.41 9.82 9.02
C GLY A 457 8.34 10.57 8.08
N PHE A 458 8.36 10.21 6.79
CA PHE A 458 9.15 10.86 5.75
C PHE A 458 8.31 11.02 4.48
N MET A 459 8.32 12.20 3.90
CA MET A 459 7.72 12.47 2.59
C MET A 459 8.64 13.39 1.79
N SER A 460 8.77 13.11 0.48
CA SER A 460 9.49 13.95 -0.48
C SER A 460 8.60 14.26 -1.67
N MET A 461 8.61 15.51 -2.13
CA MET A 461 7.72 16.04 -3.14
C MET A 461 8.46 17.05 -4.02
N GLU A 462 8.17 17.09 -5.32
CA GLU A 462 8.65 18.15 -6.20
C GLU A 462 7.97 19.47 -5.87
N ALA A 463 8.78 20.54 -5.76
CA ALA A 463 8.31 21.85 -5.35
C ALA A 463 7.35 22.50 -6.35
N HIS A 464 7.58 22.31 -7.66
CA HIS A 464 6.86 22.98 -8.73
C HIS A 464 5.65 22.20 -9.25
N THR A 465 5.70 20.87 -9.20
CA THR A 465 4.64 19.99 -9.75
C THR A 465 3.73 19.40 -8.70
N GLY A 466 4.12 19.46 -7.43
CA GLY A 466 3.41 18.78 -6.35
C GLY A 466 3.56 17.25 -6.34
N ALA A 467 4.31 16.68 -7.30
CA ALA A 467 4.46 15.24 -7.44
C ALA A 467 5.16 14.63 -6.22
N VAL A 468 4.47 13.78 -5.48
CA VAL A 468 5.03 13.06 -4.33
C VAL A 468 5.90 11.92 -4.84
N LYS A 469 7.21 11.98 -4.56
CA LYS A 469 8.22 11.04 -5.07
C LYS A 469 8.50 9.90 -4.10
N ALA A 470 8.40 10.15 -2.79
CA ALA A 470 8.63 9.14 -1.77
C ALA A 470 7.73 9.37 -0.54
N TYR A 471 7.32 8.26 0.10
CA TYR A 471 6.39 8.27 1.22
C TYR A 471 6.65 7.11 2.17
N VAL A 472 7.13 7.39 3.38
CA VAL A 472 7.44 6.39 4.40
C VAL A 472 6.75 6.75 5.71
N GLY A 473 5.63 6.10 6.03
CA GLY A 473 4.80 6.42 7.20
C GLY A 473 5.28 5.81 8.51
N GLY A 474 6.35 5.03 8.52
CA GLY A 474 6.89 4.42 9.73
C GLY A 474 8.06 3.48 9.47
N PRO A 475 8.68 2.93 10.52
CA PRO A 475 9.88 2.12 10.39
C PRO A 475 9.66 0.73 9.79
N ASN A 476 8.45 0.17 9.91
CA ASN A 476 8.10 -1.14 9.37
C ASN A 476 6.58 -1.33 9.36
N PHE A 477 5.97 -1.44 8.20
CA PHE A 477 4.51 -1.53 8.06
C PHE A 477 3.89 -2.82 8.64
N ALA A 478 4.62 -3.94 8.63
CA ALA A 478 4.09 -5.19 9.14
C ALA A 478 3.83 -5.14 10.66
N HIS A 479 4.60 -4.34 11.40
CA HIS A 479 4.54 -4.21 12.86
C HIS A 479 3.97 -2.88 13.33
N PHE A 480 4.13 -1.79 12.56
CA PHE A 480 3.76 -0.43 12.91
C PHE A 480 2.95 0.21 11.79
N GLN A 481 1.66 -0.06 11.75
CA GLN A 481 0.79 0.33 10.63
C GLN A 481 0.28 1.77 10.70
N TYR A 482 0.42 2.43 11.86
CA TYR A 482 -0.03 3.81 12.01
C TYR A 482 0.86 4.75 11.19
N ASP A 483 0.23 5.47 10.26
CA ASP A 483 0.91 6.35 9.31
C ASP A 483 1.25 7.70 9.94
N MET A 484 2.54 8.00 10.06
CA MET A 484 3.03 9.25 10.63
C MET A 484 3.16 10.38 9.61
N VAL A 485 2.92 10.12 8.31
CA VAL A 485 2.98 11.17 7.28
C VAL A 485 1.65 11.91 7.14
N SER A 486 0.54 11.19 6.99
CA SER A 486 -0.77 11.82 6.76
C SER A 486 -1.68 11.81 7.98
N THR A 487 -1.61 10.73 8.80
CA THR A 487 -2.52 10.54 9.94
C THR A 487 -1.92 11.05 11.24
N GLY A 488 -0.62 10.85 11.43
CA GLY A 488 0.10 11.28 12.63
C GLY A 488 0.28 12.79 12.67
N ARG A 489 -0.29 13.45 13.71
CA ARG A 489 -0.07 14.86 13.98
C ARG A 489 0.78 15.00 15.24
N ARG A 490 1.84 15.80 15.15
CA ARG A 490 2.83 15.95 16.23
C ARG A 490 3.23 17.40 16.39
N GLN A 491 3.68 17.78 17.59
CA GLN A 491 4.15 19.14 17.86
C GLN A 491 5.34 19.50 16.96
N VAL A 492 5.21 20.61 16.25
CA VAL A 492 6.18 21.03 15.24
C VAL A 492 7.42 21.72 15.82
N GLY A 493 7.31 22.27 17.01
CA GLY A 493 8.40 23.03 17.63
C GLY A 493 8.92 24.14 16.72
N SER A 494 10.21 24.31 16.66
CA SER A 494 10.86 25.41 15.90
C SER A 494 10.69 25.35 14.38
N THR A 495 10.07 24.31 13.80
CA THR A 495 9.72 24.33 12.37
C THR A 495 8.55 25.27 12.04
N ILE A 496 7.87 25.79 13.04
CA ILE A 496 6.86 26.85 12.88
C ILE A 496 7.46 28.23 12.62
N LYS A 497 8.67 28.49 13.11
CA LYS A 497 9.31 29.83 13.08
C LYS A 497 9.32 30.46 11.68
N PRO A 498 9.63 29.72 10.60
CA PRO A 498 9.57 30.30 9.26
C PRO A 498 8.26 31.01 8.91
N TYR A 499 7.11 30.57 9.44
CA TYR A 499 5.82 31.25 9.16
C TYR A 499 5.76 32.64 9.82
N LEU A 500 6.21 32.77 11.07
CA LEU A 500 6.26 34.08 11.72
C LEU A 500 7.30 35.00 11.08
N PHE A 501 8.47 34.46 10.72
CA PHE A 501 9.47 35.23 9.98
C PHE A 501 8.96 35.62 8.58
N THR A 502 8.22 34.77 7.92
CA THR A 502 7.54 35.10 6.65
C THR A 502 6.57 36.27 6.84
N LEU A 503 5.75 36.24 7.90
CA LEU A 503 4.84 37.34 8.22
C LEU A 503 5.61 38.66 8.39
N ALA A 504 6.73 38.64 9.10
CA ALA A 504 7.58 39.82 9.26
C ALA A 504 8.19 40.31 7.95
N MET A 505 8.67 39.41 7.08
CA MET A 505 9.24 39.76 5.78
C MET A 505 8.18 40.30 4.80
N ASP A 506 6.95 39.81 4.87
CA ASP A 506 5.82 40.22 4.05
C ASP A 506 5.31 41.60 4.45
N GLU A 507 5.35 41.92 5.74
CA GLU A 507 5.05 43.25 6.32
C GLU A 507 6.19 44.29 6.13
N GLY A 508 7.20 43.94 5.34
CA GLY A 508 8.25 44.87 4.89
C GLY A 508 9.55 44.82 5.64
N MET A 509 9.72 43.91 6.62
CA MET A 509 11.01 43.71 7.30
C MET A 509 12.02 43.00 6.37
N TRP A 510 13.32 43.17 6.73
CA TRP A 510 14.42 42.57 5.98
C TRP A 510 15.22 41.59 6.86
N PRO A 511 15.92 40.61 6.27
CA PRO A 511 16.75 39.64 7.00
C PRO A 511 17.79 40.29 7.90
N CYS A 512 18.31 41.46 7.54
CA CYS A 512 19.34 42.20 8.26
C CYS A 512 18.77 43.16 9.35
N ASP A 513 17.46 43.37 9.40
CA ASP A 513 16.89 44.13 10.50
C ASP A 513 17.32 43.55 11.83
N SER A 514 17.69 44.41 12.77
CA SER A 514 18.37 43.99 13.98
C SER A 514 17.55 44.34 15.23
N THR A 515 17.69 43.49 16.23
CA THR A 515 17.09 43.72 17.55
C THR A 515 18.02 43.18 18.63
N VAL A 516 17.81 43.58 19.87
CA VAL A 516 18.59 43.05 21.00
C VAL A 516 18.18 41.62 21.29
N ASN A 517 19.14 40.73 21.43
CA ASN A 517 18.90 39.34 21.84
C ASN A 517 18.70 39.28 23.35
N ASP A 518 17.48 39.55 23.82
CA ASP A 518 17.12 39.52 25.23
C ASP A 518 15.71 38.92 25.44
N SER A 519 15.42 38.57 26.69
CA SER A 519 14.15 37.97 27.04
C SER A 519 12.98 38.95 26.79
N VAL A 520 11.96 38.43 26.06
CA VAL A 520 10.73 39.18 25.77
C VAL A 520 9.58 38.53 26.50
N THR A 521 8.86 39.35 27.31
CA THR A 521 7.62 38.90 27.97
C THR A 521 6.42 39.28 27.11
N LEU A 522 5.64 38.31 26.72
CA LEU A 522 4.37 38.49 26.01
C LEU A 522 3.20 38.33 26.97
N ILE A 523 2.12 39.05 26.73
CA ILE A 523 0.89 38.94 27.49
C ILE A 523 -0.16 38.27 26.59
N ASP A 524 -0.75 37.17 27.05
CA ASP A 524 -1.81 36.49 26.32
C ASP A 524 -3.15 37.24 26.40
N GLY A 525 -4.14 36.76 25.62
CA GLY A 525 -5.49 37.35 25.62
C GLY A 525 -6.22 37.29 26.96
N ASN A 526 -5.73 36.53 27.94
CA ASN A 526 -6.25 36.42 29.31
C ASN A 526 -5.45 37.26 30.33
N GLY A 527 -4.45 38.02 29.86
CA GLY A 527 -3.60 38.84 30.71
C GLY A 527 -2.47 38.06 31.41
N VAL A 528 -2.21 36.81 31.02
CA VAL A 528 -1.13 35.99 31.58
C VAL A 528 0.18 36.34 30.90
N ALA A 529 1.20 36.70 31.70
CA ALA A 529 2.54 36.98 31.21
C ALA A 529 3.28 35.67 30.90
N TRP A 530 3.87 35.59 29.69
CA TRP A 530 4.65 34.44 29.24
C TRP A 530 6.00 34.90 28.68
N THR A 531 7.08 34.27 29.17
CA THR A 531 8.46 34.57 28.75
C THR A 531 9.13 33.26 28.35
N PRO A 532 9.54 33.08 27.06
CA PRO A 532 10.21 31.87 26.61
C PRO A 532 11.64 31.81 27.16
N ARG A 533 12.12 30.58 27.40
CA ARG A 533 13.56 30.32 27.61
C ARG A 533 14.28 30.26 26.32
N ASP A 534 15.53 30.77 26.26
CA ASP A 534 16.42 30.64 25.12
C ASP A 534 17.68 29.88 25.52
N GLU A 535 18.34 29.27 24.54
CA GLU A 535 19.60 28.53 24.76
C GLU A 535 20.83 29.38 24.48
N HIS A 536 20.67 30.55 23.83
CA HIS A 536 21.76 31.43 23.37
C HIS A 536 22.08 32.53 24.40
N LEU A 537 22.21 32.12 25.66
CA LEU A 537 22.51 33.04 26.76
C LEU A 537 23.85 33.76 26.64
N ALA A 538 24.83 33.17 25.92
CA ALA A 538 26.14 33.76 25.68
C ALA A 538 26.07 35.07 24.88
N ASN A 539 25.01 35.26 24.09
CA ASN A 539 24.82 36.44 23.23
C ASN A 539 23.73 37.35 23.80
N GLN A 540 23.35 37.21 25.10
CA GLN A 540 22.32 38.03 25.70
C GLN A 540 22.81 39.50 25.78
N GLY A 541 21.95 40.43 25.35
CA GLY A 541 22.22 41.85 25.28
C GLY A 541 22.94 42.32 24.02
N GLU A 542 23.33 41.42 23.13
CA GLU A 542 23.92 41.78 21.86
C GLU A 542 22.87 42.15 20.81
N MET A 543 23.23 43.08 19.92
CA MET A 543 22.43 43.36 18.71
C MET A 543 22.66 42.24 17.70
N VAL A 544 21.57 41.62 17.28
CA VAL A 544 21.59 40.51 16.29
C VAL A 544 20.57 40.75 15.19
N THR A 545 20.82 40.19 14.02
CA THR A 545 19.90 40.30 12.88
C THR A 545 18.74 39.29 13.00
N LEU A 546 17.64 39.54 12.30
CA LEU A 546 16.55 38.59 12.19
C LEU A 546 17.04 37.30 11.51
N ASN A 547 17.93 37.39 10.50
CA ASN A 547 18.58 36.22 9.90
C ASN A 547 19.30 35.37 10.95
N TRP A 548 20.11 35.98 11.83
CA TRP A 548 20.77 35.27 12.92
C TRP A 548 19.74 34.59 13.84
N GLY A 549 18.63 35.28 14.15
CA GLY A 549 17.55 34.75 14.98
C GLY A 549 16.94 33.46 14.43
N LEU A 550 16.71 33.37 13.10
CA LEU A 550 16.22 32.17 12.44
C LEU A 550 17.31 31.10 12.30
N GLU A 551 18.52 31.51 11.92
CA GLU A 551 19.71 30.66 11.80
C GLU A 551 20.00 29.87 13.08
N LYS A 552 20.07 30.59 14.21
CA LYS A 552 20.29 30.00 15.54
C LYS A 552 19.01 29.45 16.18
N SER A 553 17.87 29.69 15.56
CA SER A 553 16.56 29.28 16.10
C SER A 553 16.24 29.90 17.47
N SER A 554 16.65 31.20 17.70
CA SER A 554 16.41 31.90 18.97
C SER A 554 14.94 32.02 19.28
N ASN A 555 14.56 31.67 20.51
CA ASN A 555 13.21 31.83 21.04
C ASN A 555 12.91 33.31 21.39
N TRP A 556 13.94 34.05 21.83
CA TRP A 556 13.78 35.47 22.19
C TRP A 556 13.51 36.33 20.95
N ILE A 557 14.26 36.12 19.85
CA ILE A 557 14.01 36.83 18.60
C ILE A 557 12.63 36.48 18.04
N THR A 558 12.23 35.19 18.16
CA THR A 558 10.88 34.74 17.75
C THR A 558 9.81 35.41 18.59
N ALA A 559 10.00 35.53 19.94
CA ALA A 559 9.06 36.24 20.81
C ALA A 559 9.03 37.75 20.54
N TYR A 560 10.17 38.36 20.23
CA TYR A 560 10.22 39.73 19.75
C TYR A 560 9.34 39.94 18.51
N LEU A 561 9.48 39.11 17.50
CA LEU A 561 8.62 39.20 16.31
C LEU A 561 7.13 38.97 16.70
N MET A 562 6.83 38.01 17.56
CA MET A 562 5.45 37.79 18.00
C MET A 562 4.87 38.95 18.78
N SER A 563 5.70 39.84 19.42
CA SER A 563 5.24 41.06 20.05
C SER A 563 4.77 42.15 19.08
N LEU A 564 5.19 42.04 17.79
CA LEU A 564 4.83 42.99 16.73
C LEU A 564 3.54 42.56 15.99
N PHE A 565 3.14 41.30 16.11
CA PHE A 565 1.99 40.72 15.40
C PHE A 565 1.00 40.08 16.38
N THR A 566 -0.24 39.84 15.90
CA THR A 566 -1.22 39.10 16.69
C THR A 566 -1.16 37.60 16.40
N PRO A 567 -1.53 36.74 17.38
CA PRO A 567 -1.62 35.29 17.14
C PRO A 567 -2.57 34.93 16.00
N GLU A 568 -3.66 35.72 15.79
CA GLU A 568 -4.62 35.51 14.72
C GLU A 568 -4.02 35.74 13.32
N GLN A 569 -3.10 36.73 13.19
CA GLN A 569 -2.37 36.96 11.94
C GLN A 569 -1.49 35.74 11.59
N LEU A 570 -0.77 35.21 12.58
CA LEU A 570 0.03 34.00 12.41
C LEU A 570 -0.85 32.79 12.03
N VAL A 571 -1.98 32.57 12.71
CA VAL A 571 -2.94 31.51 12.38
C VAL A 571 -3.47 31.68 10.95
N SER A 572 -3.84 32.90 10.54
CA SER A 572 -4.34 33.18 9.21
C SER A 572 -3.30 32.82 8.14
N LEU A 573 -2.04 33.24 8.33
CA LEU A 573 -0.96 32.92 7.41
C LEU A 573 -0.70 31.41 7.36
N MET A 574 -0.65 30.73 8.50
CA MET A 574 -0.48 29.28 8.54
C MET A 574 -1.61 28.54 7.81
N ARG A 575 -2.85 29.04 7.89
CA ARG A 575 -3.99 28.50 7.14
C ARG A 575 -3.80 28.64 5.63
N SER A 576 -3.32 29.80 5.17
CA SER A 576 -3.02 30.00 3.72
C SER A 576 -1.91 29.04 3.25
N PHE A 577 -0.93 28.74 4.09
CA PHE A 577 0.09 27.72 3.82
C PHE A 577 -0.44 26.27 3.82
N GLY A 578 -1.72 26.03 4.08
CA GLY A 578 -2.35 24.71 4.02
C GLY A 578 -2.28 23.91 5.33
N ILE A 579 -1.95 24.52 6.45
CA ILE A 579 -1.99 23.85 7.75
C ILE A 579 -3.46 23.70 8.20
N GLU A 580 -3.94 22.46 8.27
CA GLU A 580 -5.33 22.13 8.59
C GLU A 580 -5.58 21.79 10.06
N GLY A 581 -4.53 21.36 10.78
CA GLY A 581 -4.60 20.98 12.19
C GLY A 581 -5.16 22.07 13.08
N GLN A 582 -5.41 21.74 14.37
CA GLN A 582 -5.88 22.74 15.32
C GLN A 582 -4.78 23.79 15.56
N LEU A 583 -5.13 25.04 15.37
CA LEU A 583 -4.29 26.21 15.63
C LEU A 583 -5.01 27.12 16.62
N ASP A 584 -4.54 27.13 17.86
CA ASP A 584 -5.06 28.01 18.89
C ASP A 584 -4.35 29.38 18.78
N PRO A 585 -5.09 30.50 18.69
CA PRO A 585 -4.50 31.84 18.58
C PRO A 585 -3.96 32.31 19.94
N VAL A 586 -2.80 31.80 20.32
CA VAL A 586 -2.09 32.12 21.56
C VAL A 586 -0.67 32.59 21.25
N VAL A 587 -0.13 33.47 22.06
CA VAL A 587 1.22 34.05 21.86
C VAL A 587 2.32 32.98 21.78
N SER A 588 2.17 31.88 22.53
CA SER A 588 3.11 30.76 22.49
C SER A 588 3.08 29.94 21.19
N LEU A 589 2.09 30.19 20.30
CA LEU A 589 2.01 29.50 19.00
C LEU A 589 3.30 29.67 18.19
N CYS A 590 3.97 30.82 18.34
CA CYS A 590 5.23 31.12 17.64
C CYS A 590 6.37 30.11 17.93
N LEU A 591 6.27 29.29 18.99
CA LEU A 591 7.23 28.24 19.32
C LEU A 591 6.74 26.81 18.99
N GLY A 592 5.59 26.66 18.34
CA GLY A 592 5.10 25.42 17.78
C GLY A 592 4.52 24.39 18.74
N PRO A 593 3.64 24.77 19.67
CA PRO A 593 2.88 23.80 20.46
C PRO A 593 1.79 23.09 19.65
N CYS A 594 1.44 23.60 18.46
CA CYS A 594 0.44 23.01 17.58
C CYS A 594 0.92 21.68 16.97
N GLU A 595 -0.05 20.83 16.63
CA GLU A 595 0.19 19.52 16.07
C GLU A 595 -0.14 19.52 14.56
N VAL A 596 0.86 19.14 13.76
CA VAL A 596 0.79 19.14 12.29
C VAL A 596 1.33 17.81 11.77
N SER A 597 0.85 17.37 10.61
CA SER A 597 1.36 16.17 9.93
C SER A 597 2.59 16.48 9.07
N VAL A 598 3.37 15.44 8.75
CA VAL A 598 4.52 15.59 7.83
C VAL A 598 4.04 16.05 6.45
N LYS A 599 2.90 15.53 5.98
CA LYS A 599 2.29 15.93 4.72
C LYS A 599 2.01 17.43 4.66
N GLU A 600 1.37 17.99 5.70
CA GLU A 600 1.07 19.43 5.76
C GLU A 600 2.34 20.29 5.81
N MET A 601 3.38 19.84 6.51
CA MET A 601 4.64 20.57 6.58
C MET A 601 5.39 20.58 5.23
N VAL A 602 5.40 19.47 4.50
CA VAL A 602 6.01 19.38 3.17
C VAL A 602 5.24 20.23 2.16
N ASP A 603 3.91 20.12 2.16
CA ASP A 603 3.02 20.94 1.35
C ASP A 603 3.29 22.43 1.56
N ALA A 604 3.25 22.90 2.80
CA ALA A 604 3.47 24.30 3.17
C ALA A 604 4.86 24.82 2.71
N TYR A 605 5.91 24.03 2.88
CA TYR A 605 7.27 24.44 2.55
C TYR A 605 7.53 24.53 1.04
N THR A 606 6.68 23.99 0.16
CA THR A 606 6.79 24.19 -1.30
C THR A 606 6.72 25.67 -1.67
N THR A 607 6.02 26.47 -0.87
CA THR A 607 5.88 27.91 -1.06
C THR A 607 7.23 28.63 -1.17
N PHE A 608 8.25 28.19 -0.43
CA PHE A 608 9.55 28.86 -0.43
C PHE A 608 10.34 28.68 -1.74
N PRO A 609 10.68 27.46 -2.20
CA PRO A 609 11.43 27.30 -3.45
C PRO A 609 10.60 27.64 -4.69
N ASN A 610 9.28 27.76 -4.57
CA ASN A 610 8.34 27.99 -5.67
C ASN A 610 7.79 29.44 -5.71
N LYS A 611 8.63 30.44 -5.42
CA LYS A 611 8.33 31.88 -5.57
C LYS A 611 7.07 32.35 -4.84
N GLY A 612 6.77 31.76 -3.70
CA GLY A 612 5.60 32.11 -2.91
C GLY A 612 4.31 31.36 -3.28
N ILE A 613 4.39 30.43 -4.22
CA ILE A 613 3.27 29.61 -4.66
C ILE A 613 3.31 28.25 -3.97
N ARG A 614 2.28 27.90 -3.18
CA ARG A 614 2.07 26.58 -2.63
C ARG A 614 1.48 25.66 -3.69
N VAL A 615 1.98 24.43 -3.77
CA VAL A 615 1.48 23.39 -4.67
C VAL A 615 1.00 22.22 -3.84
N GLU A 616 -0.28 21.86 -3.98
CA GLU A 616 -0.85 20.73 -3.23
C GLU A 616 -0.24 19.39 -3.65
N PRO A 617 -0.07 18.42 -2.71
CA PRO A 617 0.49 17.13 -3.01
C PRO A 617 -0.33 16.34 -4.03
N LEU A 618 0.29 16.00 -5.15
CA LEU A 618 -0.25 15.13 -6.19
C LEU A 618 0.25 13.70 -5.95
N PHE A 619 -0.65 12.78 -5.69
CA PHE A 619 -0.34 11.37 -5.43
C PHE A 619 -0.61 10.45 -6.62
N VAL A 620 -1.60 10.79 -7.43
CA VAL A 620 -2.07 10.00 -8.57
C VAL A 620 -2.21 10.93 -9.77
N THR A 621 -1.69 10.50 -10.92
CA THR A 621 -1.81 11.26 -12.18
C THR A 621 -3.03 10.85 -12.98
N ARG A 622 -3.35 9.55 -13.03
CA ARG A 622 -4.52 9.00 -13.71
C ARG A 622 -4.94 7.65 -13.19
N ILE A 623 -6.17 7.30 -13.44
CA ILE A 623 -6.75 5.98 -13.18
C ILE A 623 -7.35 5.45 -14.49
N GLU A 624 -7.02 4.20 -14.83
CA GLU A 624 -7.51 3.49 -16.02
C GLU A 624 -8.30 2.24 -15.61
N ASP A 625 -9.19 1.80 -16.48
CA ASP A 625 -9.85 0.49 -16.36
C ASP A 625 -8.95 -0.65 -16.89
N THR A 626 -9.46 -1.89 -16.87
CA THR A 626 -8.75 -3.08 -17.40
C THR A 626 -8.48 -3.00 -18.89
N ASN A 627 -9.25 -2.22 -19.64
CA ASN A 627 -9.13 -2.06 -21.09
C ASN A 627 -8.18 -0.91 -21.49
N GLY A 628 -7.65 -0.17 -20.51
CA GLY A 628 -6.80 0.98 -20.72
C GLY A 628 -7.58 2.28 -20.98
N ASN A 629 -8.89 2.31 -20.76
CA ASN A 629 -9.66 3.55 -20.85
C ASN A 629 -9.36 4.41 -19.63
N ILE A 630 -9.07 5.69 -19.85
CA ILE A 630 -8.80 6.65 -18.79
C ILE A 630 -10.15 7.01 -18.12
N LEU A 631 -10.25 6.71 -16.83
CA LEU A 631 -11.43 7.03 -16.02
C LEU A 631 -11.32 8.41 -15.38
N ALA A 632 -10.13 8.82 -14.98
CA ALA A 632 -9.86 10.14 -14.42
C ALA A 632 -8.39 10.53 -14.59
N THR A 633 -8.14 11.84 -14.67
CA THR A 633 -6.82 12.47 -14.61
C THR A 633 -6.81 13.51 -13.50
N PHE A 634 -5.66 13.66 -12.85
CA PHE A 634 -5.50 14.57 -11.71
C PHE A 634 -4.35 15.54 -12.00
N THR A 635 -4.55 16.80 -11.64
CA THR A 635 -3.55 17.86 -11.75
C THR A 635 -3.38 18.53 -10.39
N PRO A 636 -2.19 19.05 -10.06
CA PRO A 636 -1.96 19.74 -8.81
C PRO A 636 -2.77 21.06 -8.77
N GLN A 637 -3.19 21.44 -7.57
CA GLN A 637 -3.74 22.76 -7.33
C GLN A 637 -2.66 23.68 -6.77
N THR A 638 -2.66 24.92 -7.21
CA THR A 638 -1.67 25.93 -6.84
C THR A 638 -2.34 27.12 -6.17
N HIS A 639 -1.68 27.70 -5.17
CA HIS A 639 -2.19 28.84 -4.41
C HIS A 639 -1.07 29.86 -4.23
N GLU A 640 -1.31 31.09 -4.62
CA GLU A 640 -0.40 32.20 -4.30
C GLU A 640 -0.56 32.56 -2.83
N ILE A 641 0.53 32.47 -2.06
CA ILE A 641 0.50 32.64 -0.61
C ILE A 641 1.21 33.93 -0.18
N ILE A 642 2.40 34.17 -0.73
CA ILE A 642 3.26 35.32 -0.42
C ILE A 642 3.88 35.86 -1.70
N SER A 643 4.40 37.10 -1.63
CA SER A 643 5.10 37.71 -2.77
C SER A 643 6.41 36.97 -3.10
N GLU A 644 6.84 37.04 -4.37
CA GLU A 644 8.15 36.50 -4.78
C GLU A 644 9.29 37.11 -3.94
N THR A 645 9.25 38.41 -3.67
CA THR A 645 10.24 39.10 -2.84
C THR A 645 10.30 38.53 -1.43
N THR A 646 9.15 38.25 -0.80
CA THR A 646 9.08 37.61 0.51
C THR A 646 9.66 36.19 0.46
N SER A 647 9.36 35.42 -0.62
CA SER A 647 9.93 34.10 -0.84
C SER A 647 11.48 34.18 -0.94
N TYR A 648 12.04 35.14 -1.70
CA TYR A 648 13.49 35.31 -1.85
C TYR A 648 14.18 35.63 -0.52
N LYS A 649 13.60 36.53 0.29
CA LYS A 649 14.09 36.81 1.65
C LYS A 649 14.10 35.54 2.51
N MET A 650 13.05 34.74 2.44
CA MET A 650 12.96 33.51 3.22
C MET A 650 13.89 32.42 2.72
N ILE A 651 14.11 32.26 1.40
CA ILE A 651 15.15 31.36 0.84
C ILE A 651 16.52 31.74 1.40
N TYR A 652 16.89 33.03 1.38
CA TYR A 652 18.15 33.51 1.92
C TYR A 652 18.30 33.11 3.40
N MET A 653 17.31 33.38 4.23
CA MET A 653 17.35 33.05 5.67
C MET A 653 17.41 31.55 5.93
N LEU A 654 16.63 30.73 5.20
CA LEU A 654 16.57 29.29 5.37
C LEU A 654 17.82 28.57 4.82
N ARG A 655 18.50 29.16 3.83
CA ARG A 655 19.84 28.72 3.39
C ARG A 655 20.87 28.93 4.51
N ASN A 656 20.85 30.10 5.18
CA ASN A 656 21.74 30.37 6.29
C ASN A 656 21.57 29.40 7.47
N VAL A 657 20.35 28.90 7.72
CA VAL A 657 20.11 27.81 8.68
C VAL A 657 20.92 26.56 8.31
N MET A 658 21.04 26.25 7.01
CA MET A 658 21.78 25.08 6.51
C MET A 658 23.28 25.30 6.39
N ASP A 659 23.71 26.53 6.12
CA ASP A 659 25.11 26.86 5.89
C ASP A 659 25.84 27.19 7.20
N HIS A 660 25.22 27.85 8.16
CA HIS A 660 25.80 28.37 9.39
C HIS A 660 25.03 28.04 10.67
N GLY A 661 23.80 27.55 10.54
CA GLY A 661 22.87 27.37 11.64
C GLY A 661 22.68 25.93 12.09
N THR A 662 21.48 25.63 12.57
CA THR A 662 21.13 24.34 13.18
C THR A 662 21.13 23.17 12.19
N GLY A 663 21.09 23.46 10.89
CA GLY A 663 21.13 22.47 9.79
C GLY A 663 22.53 22.16 9.23
N VAL A 664 23.57 22.87 9.68
CA VAL A 664 24.92 22.82 9.11
C VAL A 664 25.55 21.42 9.02
N ARG A 665 25.04 20.48 9.83
CA ARG A 665 25.47 19.06 9.79
C ARG A 665 25.27 18.42 8.41
N ALA A 666 24.27 18.84 7.63
CA ALA A 666 24.05 18.37 6.26
C ALA A 666 25.28 18.65 5.37
N ARG A 667 25.96 19.78 5.58
CA ARG A 667 27.19 20.16 4.88
C ARG A 667 28.40 19.32 5.30
N PHE A 668 28.80 19.43 6.57
CA PHE A 668 30.12 18.87 6.98
C PHE A 668 30.09 17.37 7.27
N ARG A 669 28.94 16.80 7.74
CA ARG A 669 28.86 15.38 8.06
C ARG A 669 28.41 14.53 6.88
N TYR A 670 27.48 15.04 6.08
CA TYR A 670 26.90 14.33 4.94
C TYR A 670 27.42 14.82 3.59
N GLY A 671 28.25 15.87 3.56
CA GLY A 671 28.93 16.35 2.35
C GLY A 671 27.99 16.90 1.27
N LEU A 672 26.76 17.27 1.61
CA LEU A 672 25.81 17.83 0.65
C LEU A 672 26.26 19.25 0.23
N LYS A 673 26.48 19.46 -1.08
CA LYS A 673 26.97 20.73 -1.63
C LYS A 673 25.85 21.55 -2.30
N ALA A 674 24.82 20.92 -2.78
CA ALA A 674 23.71 21.58 -3.49
C ALA A 674 23.14 22.77 -2.72
N PRO A 675 22.61 23.79 -3.39
CA PRO A 675 21.85 24.85 -2.74
C PRO A 675 20.64 24.23 -2.00
N MET A 676 20.52 24.55 -0.71
CA MET A 676 19.44 24.00 0.12
C MET A 676 19.04 24.98 1.21
N GLY A 677 17.75 25.00 1.51
CA GLY A 677 17.18 25.66 2.67
C GLY A 677 16.53 24.63 3.61
N GLY A 678 16.30 24.99 4.85
CA GLY A 678 15.61 24.07 5.76
C GLY A 678 15.51 24.58 7.18
N LYS A 679 14.77 23.84 8.00
CA LYS A 679 14.57 24.15 9.42
C LYS A 679 14.50 22.89 10.26
N THR A 680 15.25 22.87 11.35
CA THR A 680 15.15 21.87 12.42
C THR A 680 14.04 22.24 13.41
N GLY A 681 13.38 21.25 13.95
CA GLY A 681 12.41 21.42 15.04
C GLY A 681 12.67 20.42 16.16
N THR A 682 12.45 20.85 17.37
CA THR A 682 12.48 20.00 18.56
C THR A 682 11.38 20.50 19.49
N SER A 683 10.49 19.60 19.90
CA SER A 683 9.47 19.94 20.89
C SER A 683 10.05 19.92 22.30
N GLN A 684 9.31 20.46 23.26
CA GLN A 684 9.67 20.37 24.66
C GLN A 684 9.87 18.91 25.08
N ASN A 685 10.82 18.68 26.00
CA ASN A 685 11.21 17.34 26.47
C ASN A 685 11.76 16.40 25.38
N HIS A 686 12.10 16.92 24.19
CA HIS A 686 12.68 16.14 23.10
C HIS A 686 11.79 14.98 22.61
N SER A 687 10.48 15.09 22.75
CA SER A 687 9.53 14.06 22.32
C SER A 687 9.33 14.01 20.82
N ASP A 688 9.60 15.12 20.11
CA ASP A 688 9.43 15.25 18.68
C ASP A 688 10.67 15.88 18.04
N GLY A 689 11.30 15.17 17.14
CA GLY A 689 12.39 15.68 16.30
C GLY A 689 11.90 15.89 14.88
N TRP A 690 12.02 17.10 14.35
CA TRP A 690 11.61 17.49 13.02
C TRP A 690 12.78 18.01 12.20
N PHE A 691 12.70 17.76 10.91
CA PHE A 691 13.47 18.46 9.90
C PHE A 691 12.64 18.62 8.63
N VAL A 692 12.55 19.82 8.12
CA VAL A 692 11.99 20.08 6.78
C VAL A 692 13.06 20.80 6.00
N GLY A 693 13.48 20.21 4.88
CA GLY A 693 14.52 20.74 3.99
C GLY A 693 14.02 20.80 2.55
N PHE A 694 14.56 21.74 1.81
CA PHE A 694 14.26 21.89 0.40
C PHE A 694 15.51 22.27 -0.41
N THR A 695 15.50 21.86 -1.66
CA THR A 695 16.39 22.27 -2.73
C THR A 695 15.56 23.04 -3.76
N PRO A 696 16.11 23.56 -4.85
CA PRO A 696 15.28 24.19 -5.88
C PRO A 696 14.13 23.31 -6.37
N SER A 697 14.38 22.00 -6.56
CA SER A 697 13.41 21.07 -7.14
C SER A 697 12.62 20.23 -6.13
N LEU A 698 13.18 19.91 -4.95
CA LEU A 698 12.58 18.98 -3.99
C LEU A 698 12.33 19.59 -2.62
N VAL A 699 11.18 19.29 -2.02
CA VAL A 699 10.87 19.55 -0.60
C VAL A 699 10.67 18.22 0.10
N SER A 700 11.34 18.01 1.24
CA SER A 700 11.18 16.78 2.02
C SER A 700 11.10 17.08 3.50
N GLY A 701 10.17 16.40 4.19
CA GLY A 701 9.92 16.54 5.61
C GLY A 701 10.13 15.22 6.34
N VAL A 702 10.69 15.31 7.53
CA VAL A 702 10.98 14.17 8.41
C VAL A 702 10.50 14.49 9.82
N TRP A 703 9.81 13.54 10.42
CA TRP A 703 9.53 13.51 11.85
C TRP A 703 10.03 12.20 12.47
N VAL A 704 10.59 12.27 13.68
CA VAL A 704 10.99 11.11 14.48
C VAL A 704 10.61 11.36 15.94
N GLY A 705 10.04 10.33 16.59
CA GLY A 705 9.67 10.40 18.01
C GLY A 705 9.14 9.08 18.54
N GLY A 706 8.75 9.05 19.81
CA GLY A 706 8.07 7.90 20.40
C GLY A 706 6.61 7.79 19.99
N GLU A 707 6.01 6.62 20.17
CA GLU A 707 4.56 6.41 19.96
C GLU A 707 3.75 7.33 20.87
N ASP A 708 4.10 7.37 22.16
CA ASP A 708 3.59 8.34 23.14
C ASP A 708 4.61 9.46 23.34
N ARG A 709 4.17 10.69 23.64
CA ARG A 709 5.06 11.81 23.95
C ARG A 709 5.97 11.58 25.16
N SER A 710 5.55 10.72 26.07
CA SER A 710 6.34 10.28 27.22
C SER A 710 7.51 9.35 26.90
N ILE A 711 7.63 8.93 25.64
CA ILE A 711 8.72 8.05 25.15
C ILE A 711 9.68 8.91 24.32
N HIS A 712 10.77 9.35 24.95
CA HIS A 712 11.75 10.22 24.34
C HIS A 712 13.13 10.05 24.98
N PHE A 713 14.16 10.61 24.37
CA PHE A 713 15.49 10.70 24.97
C PHE A 713 15.46 11.57 26.21
N ASP A 714 16.25 11.21 27.24
CA ASP A 714 16.35 11.98 28.48
C ASP A 714 17.31 13.18 28.35
N ASN A 715 18.10 13.20 27.28
CA ASN A 715 19.07 14.27 27.02
C ASN A 715 18.82 14.93 25.66
N MET A 716 19.09 16.24 25.63
CA MET A 716 18.88 17.08 24.46
C MET A 716 19.80 16.68 23.28
N SER A 717 21.05 16.29 23.55
CA SER A 717 22.04 16.02 22.49
C SER A 717 21.63 14.86 21.58
N ALA A 718 20.88 13.87 22.07
CA ALA A 718 20.34 12.78 21.28
C ALA A 718 18.95 13.09 20.72
N GLY A 719 18.12 13.86 21.49
CA GLY A 719 16.72 14.13 21.18
C GLY A 719 16.44 15.33 20.29
N GLN A 720 17.45 16.05 19.80
CA GLN A 720 17.26 17.16 18.86
C GLN A 720 16.87 16.71 17.46
N GLY A 721 16.05 17.51 16.77
CA GLY A 721 15.70 17.27 15.36
C GLY A 721 16.90 17.13 14.43
N ALA A 722 17.97 17.89 14.70
CA ALA A 722 19.25 17.78 13.98
C ALA A 722 19.94 16.41 14.13
N ASN A 723 19.59 15.62 15.15
CA ASN A 723 20.12 14.27 15.40
C ASN A 723 19.11 13.18 15.08
N MET A 724 17.82 13.43 15.26
CA MET A 724 16.76 12.47 15.06
C MET A 724 16.26 12.44 13.60
N ALA A 725 16.01 13.61 13.00
CA ALA A 725 15.30 13.74 11.73
C ALA A 725 16.20 14.14 10.55
N LEU A 726 17.05 15.16 10.70
CA LEU A 726 17.92 15.64 9.62
C LEU A 726 18.78 14.54 8.98
N PRO A 727 19.34 13.55 9.72
CA PRO A 727 20.15 12.50 9.11
C PRO A 727 19.40 11.66 8.07
N ILE A 728 18.11 11.39 8.28
CA ILE A 728 17.28 10.65 7.32
C ILE A 728 17.18 11.44 6.01
N TRP A 729 16.88 12.74 6.11
CA TRP A 729 16.83 13.62 4.95
C TRP A 729 18.16 13.68 4.21
N ALA A 730 19.27 13.82 4.95
CA ALA A 730 20.58 13.94 4.35
C ALA A 730 21.04 12.65 3.63
N LEU A 731 20.81 11.47 4.22
CA LEU A 731 21.08 10.18 3.59
C LEU A 731 20.22 9.97 2.32
N TYR A 732 18.96 10.37 2.37
CA TYR A 732 18.09 10.32 1.21
C TYR A 732 18.60 11.22 0.09
N MET A 733 18.94 12.48 0.37
CA MET A 733 19.45 13.41 -0.64
C MET A 733 20.81 12.97 -1.22
N GLN A 734 21.69 12.35 -0.41
CA GLN A 734 22.92 11.75 -0.92
C GLN A 734 22.64 10.69 -1.99
N LYS A 735 21.65 9.79 -1.75
CA LYS A 735 21.30 8.72 -2.68
C LYS A 735 20.60 9.29 -3.93
N VAL A 736 19.75 10.29 -3.78
CA VAL A 736 19.08 10.96 -4.91
C VAL A 736 20.08 11.64 -5.82
N TYR A 737 21.04 12.38 -5.27
CA TYR A 737 22.07 13.07 -6.07
C TYR A 737 23.15 12.12 -6.63
N ALA A 738 23.31 10.93 -6.08
CA ALA A 738 24.21 9.91 -6.61
C ALA A 738 23.61 9.15 -7.82
N ASP A 739 22.31 9.25 -8.04
CA ASP A 739 21.61 8.62 -9.16
C ASP A 739 21.35 9.65 -10.27
N GLU A 740 22.28 9.75 -11.22
CA GLU A 740 22.22 10.69 -12.33
C GLU A 740 20.99 10.50 -13.23
N GLU A 741 20.41 9.28 -13.29
CA GLU A 741 19.24 9.00 -14.10
C GLU A 741 17.95 9.65 -13.53
N LEU A 742 17.96 10.08 -12.26
CA LEU A 742 16.84 10.83 -11.69
C LEU A 742 16.77 12.28 -12.17
N GLY A 743 17.88 12.81 -12.70
CA GLY A 743 17.94 14.13 -13.30
C GLY A 743 17.98 15.31 -12.31
N TYR A 744 18.24 15.07 -11.02
CA TYR A 744 18.44 16.15 -10.03
C TYR A 744 19.93 16.57 -9.99
N ASP A 745 20.16 17.86 -10.22
CA ASP A 745 21.53 18.41 -10.31
C ASP A 745 21.92 19.09 -8.98
N THR A 746 23.14 18.82 -8.52
CA THR A 746 23.74 19.49 -7.34
C THR A 746 24.09 20.95 -7.58
N GLU A 747 24.20 21.38 -8.83
CA GLU A 747 24.53 22.75 -9.22
C GLU A 747 23.29 23.60 -9.50
N GLU A 748 22.07 22.99 -9.47
CA GLU A 748 20.81 23.69 -9.65
C GLU A 748 20.66 24.82 -8.63
N GLN A 749 20.35 26.04 -9.09
CA GLN A 749 20.19 27.22 -8.25
C GLN A 749 18.72 27.52 -8.01
N PHE A 750 18.41 28.17 -6.86
CA PHE A 750 17.10 28.75 -6.66
C PHE A 750 16.86 29.87 -7.68
N ASP A 751 15.64 29.93 -8.20
CA ASP A 751 15.24 30.96 -9.17
C ASP A 751 15.02 32.32 -8.46
N VAL A 752 16.16 32.89 -8.01
CA VAL A 752 16.23 34.21 -7.38
C VAL A 752 16.89 35.16 -8.39
N PRO A 753 16.24 36.26 -8.76
CA PRO A 753 16.78 37.19 -9.74
C PRO A 753 18.11 37.81 -9.31
N GLU A 754 19.02 38.06 -10.25
CA GLU A 754 20.34 38.67 -9.97
C GLU A 754 20.24 40.07 -9.35
N TRP A 755 19.15 40.81 -9.60
CA TRP A 755 18.94 42.13 -9.00
C TRP A 755 18.51 42.08 -7.54
N PHE A 756 18.11 40.90 -7.02
CA PHE A 756 17.67 40.76 -5.64
C PHE A 756 18.87 40.66 -4.71
N ASP A 757 18.98 41.62 -3.82
CA ASP A 757 19.98 41.64 -2.75
C ASP A 757 19.22 41.56 -1.40
N ALA A 758 19.39 40.44 -0.70
CA ALA A 758 18.75 40.21 0.61
C ALA A 758 19.24 41.18 1.70
N GLU A 759 20.39 41.87 1.46
CA GLU A 759 21.01 42.83 2.35
C GLU A 759 20.76 44.30 1.91
N ALA A 760 20.06 44.51 0.80
CA ALA A 760 19.81 45.88 0.28
C ALA A 760 19.06 46.79 1.28
N GLY A 761 18.17 46.20 2.12
CA GLY A 761 17.48 46.91 3.20
C GLY A 761 18.33 47.31 4.40
N CYS A 762 19.60 46.83 4.44
CA CYS A 762 20.51 47.05 5.55
C CYS A 762 21.34 48.37 5.45
N LYS A 763 21.14 49.17 4.42
CA LYS A 763 21.90 50.38 4.12
C LYS A 763 21.36 51.65 4.76
#